data_d3cc7df8684a3945b62131d1e051bb2c
#
_entry.id   d3cc7df8684a3945b62131d1e051bb2c
#
_cell.length_a   1.000
_cell.length_b   1.000
_cell.length_c   1.000
_cell.angle_alpha   90.00
_cell.angle_beta   90.00
_cell.angle_gamma   90.00
#
_symmetry.space_group_name_H-M   'P 1'
#
loop_
_entity.id
_entity.type
_entity.pdbx_description
1 polymer ?
#
loop_
_entity_poly.entity_id
_entity_poly.type
_entity_poly.pdbx_seq_one_letter_code
_entity_poly.pdbx_strand_id
1 'polypeptide(L)'
;MNRRMISAHATRTICGRGVVLIVAMLVATAVVAAPTPHVVPAAAAACSRGGLSEAQLDAAFAPPGLGATDEQQGFGGGDYPHAYSLPDGRVLWLFQDLHFSNDENLRNDNAVDVANGTATNAAHNAGLVEQGECFTILGARGRDLIGDAQTLDSRTWFWPMDGEIGIDGNLWIFMVEMQNPSGGGAGYGAVPVRTWLAILNPTTLQQMYFEPAPDSSASLYGWSVVSTDQWSYLYSHCYRQYVNNVNSVAQFDSACMPNTYLARVPRGNFIAAPEYWNGSGWSASSASAVPVASRNVANPMSVQWFGDTFVSVTKENEWWGSRLLIDRAPAPQGPWTQIAQRTVSGDMKCQNCGNYGAVLMPWLDPQGKMVVGLSSGGDFNLWRSNAWLYRPTFYSFDVPAASPPLAAATPPAFTTGPANSGFVAVDPERLVDTRDPGAVFGTLAAGPPAVLDLRGRLPVGATAVALNLTTDRSGAGWVRAYPCTSPEPPTSNVNPAVGHVVTNAAIVPVGDGRICFTSLSTTDLIVDLNGWLTTASPAGLVNVNRRLADTRTGEGGVTRLAAGGTISVQVTTASSATTAVALGVTAVDPSVNGYVTAWPCGGQRPEVSNLNPEAAVTRPNLVNVRVGDGGRVCFFSLQATDLVVDLLGEYRTNAGARYAALAPQRLLDTRVNGHWSHQSNLSDVIPLGQLVAAQVNLTATDTQGAGYLTAYSCLTDQWPGTSNANYAPAETTASAALMTSSRGYGCVYSSAVTQLVVDIFGVWR
;
A
#
# COMPACT_ATOMS: atom_id res chain seq x y z
N MET A 1 6.78 -27.61 -10.19
CA MET A 1 8.08 -28.00 -9.64
C MET A 1 9.15 -27.75 -10.68
N ASN A 2 9.67 -26.56 -10.73
CA ASN A 2 10.99 -26.25 -11.33
C ASN A 2 11.32 -24.81 -10.94
N ARG A 3 12.03 -24.68 -9.83
CA ARG A 3 12.71 -23.42 -9.48
C ARG A 3 13.87 -23.26 -10.48
N ARG A 4 13.76 -22.30 -11.39
CA ARG A 4 14.93 -21.79 -12.09
C ARG A 4 15.50 -20.65 -11.23
N MET A 5 16.64 -20.90 -10.63
CA MET A 5 17.51 -19.84 -10.10
C MET A 5 17.91 -18.93 -11.27
N ILE A 6 17.53 -17.68 -11.18
CA ILE A 6 18.05 -16.65 -12.07
C ILE A 6 19.44 -16.32 -11.54
N SER A 7 20.44 -16.60 -12.38
CA SER A 7 21.84 -16.22 -12.17
C SER A 7 21.92 -14.72 -11.93
N ALA A 8 22.54 -14.32 -10.83
CA ALA A 8 22.87 -12.92 -10.55
C ALA A 8 23.80 -12.41 -11.65
N HIS A 9 23.30 -11.52 -12.49
CA HIS A 9 24.14 -10.80 -13.45
C HIS A 9 24.89 -9.70 -12.71
N ALA A 10 26.18 -9.61 -12.94
CA ALA A 10 27.04 -8.63 -12.31
C ALA A 10 26.58 -7.21 -12.67
N THR A 11 26.10 -6.50 -11.68
CA THR A 11 25.76 -5.08 -11.76
C THR A 11 27.05 -4.26 -11.74
N ARG A 12 27.31 -3.42 -12.74
CA ARG A 12 28.44 -2.51 -12.77
C ARG A 12 27.98 -1.08 -12.55
N THR A 13 28.67 -0.42 -11.66
CA THR A 13 28.46 0.98 -11.29
C THR A 13 29.38 1.88 -12.10
N ILE A 14 28.86 2.92 -12.73
CA ILE A 14 29.61 3.90 -13.52
C ILE A 14 29.57 5.25 -12.80
N CYS A 15 30.73 5.80 -12.48
CA CYS A 15 30.84 7.11 -11.85
C CYS A 15 31.32 8.17 -12.84
N GLY A 16 30.65 9.28 -12.88
CA GLY A 16 31.06 10.44 -13.67
C GLY A 16 32.38 11.04 -13.15
N ARG A 17 33.33 11.29 -14.04
CA ARG A 17 34.64 11.89 -13.67
C ARG A 17 34.56 13.41 -13.78
N GLY A 18 34.50 14.08 -12.64
CA GLY A 18 34.87 15.49 -12.55
C GLY A 18 36.39 15.61 -12.50
N VAL A 19 37.01 16.30 -13.47
CA VAL A 19 38.45 16.55 -13.47
C VAL A 19 38.74 17.78 -12.60
N VAL A 20 39.26 17.58 -11.40
CA VAL A 20 39.90 18.66 -10.62
C VAL A 20 41.42 18.53 -10.77
N LEU A 21 42.03 19.50 -11.43
CA LEU A 21 43.48 19.62 -11.52
C LEU A 21 44.04 20.16 -10.20
N ILE A 22 44.66 19.30 -9.40
CA ILE A 22 45.51 19.76 -8.27
C ILE A 22 46.97 19.51 -8.62
N VAL A 23 47.71 20.58 -8.68
CA VAL A 23 49.21 20.56 -8.79
C VAL A 23 49.76 20.18 -7.42
N ALA A 24 50.41 19.03 -7.32
CA ALA A 24 51.10 18.62 -6.10
C ALA A 24 52.61 18.86 -6.21
N MET A 25 53.17 19.69 -5.32
CA MET A 25 54.58 19.76 -5.06
C MET A 25 55.03 18.58 -4.18
N LEU A 26 56.02 17.85 -4.64
CA LEU A 26 56.73 16.82 -3.87
C LEU A 26 57.67 17.45 -2.84
N VAL A 27 57.48 17.11 -1.57
CA VAL A 27 58.52 17.16 -0.55
C VAL A 27 58.59 15.80 0.13
N ALA A 28 59.74 15.13 -0.02
CA ALA A 28 60.00 13.84 0.59
C ALA A 28 60.55 14.04 2.01
N THR A 29 59.86 13.49 3.03
CA THR A 29 60.44 13.22 4.34
C THR A 29 59.95 11.86 4.85
N ALA A 30 60.92 11.00 5.19
CA ALA A 30 60.68 9.68 5.76
C ALA A 30 60.17 9.81 7.19
N VAL A 31 59.07 9.14 7.52
CA VAL A 31 58.56 8.94 8.89
C VAL A 31 58.13 7.50 9.09
N VAL A 32 58.54 6.98 10.22
CA VAL A 32 58.35 5.68 10.82
C VAL A 32 56.86 5.29 10.88
N ALA A 33 56.55 4.05 10.55
CA ALA A 33 55.19 3.49 10.57
C ALA A 33 54.67 3.33 12.00
N ALA A 34 53.56 4.00 12.30
CA ALA A 34 52.65 3.69 13.41
C ALA A 34 51.47 2.87 12.86
N PRO A 35 50.84 2.01 13.68
CA PRO A 35 49.75 1.14 13.19
C PRO A 35 48.56 1.98 12.77
N THR A 36 48.07 1.72 11.56
CA THR A 36 46.88 2.36 10.99
C THR A 36 45.62 2.05 11.83
N PRO A 37 44.90 3.06 12.29
CA PRO A 37 43.56 2.81 12.80
C PRO A 37 42.65 2.34 11.63
N HIS A 38 41.91 1.28 11.86
CA HIS A 38 40.83 0.88 10.97
C HIS A 38 39.87 2.06 10.79
N VAL A 39 39.93 2.73 9.66
CA VAL A 39 38.92 3.69 9.25
C VAL A 39 37.67 2.87 8.96
N VAL A 40 36.73 2.91 9.89
CA VAL A 40 35.34 2.55 9.60
C VAL A 40 34.91 3.46 8.46
N PRO A 41 34.42 2.95 7.32
CA PRO A 41 33.90 3.81 6.28
C PRO A 41 32.83 4.69 6.92
N ALA A 42 32.95 6.01 6.77
CA ALA A 42 31.92 6.94 7.15
C ALA A 42 30.63 6.43 6.51
N ALA A 43 29.57 6.26 7.34
CA ALA A 43 28.26 5.96 6.85
C ALA A 43 27.99 6.91 5.68
N ALA A 44 27.66 6.35 4.53
CA ALA A 44 27.26 7.13 3.36
C ALA A 44 26.25 8.15 3.86
N ALA A 45 26.53 9.43 3.68
CA ALA A 45 25.59 10.49 4.03
C ALA A 45 24.29 10.09 3.35
N ALA A 46 23.22 9.92 4.14
CA ALA A 46 21.90 9.66 3.60
C ALA A 46 21.67 10.75 2.54
N CYS A 47 21.45 10.34 1.29
CA CYS A 47 21.11 11.28 0.23
C CYS A 47 19.85 12.00 0.72
N SER A 48 20.02 13.21 1.22
CA SER A 48 18.92 14.09 1.51
C SER A 48 18.10 14.19 0.22
N ARG A 49 16.78 14.23 0.32
CA ARG A 49 15.79 14.35 -0.77
C ARG A 49 16.13 15.43 -1.81
N GLY A 50 17.20 15.32 -2.49
CA GLY A 50 17.67 16.19 -3.53
C GLY A 50 18.38 15.31 -4.54
N GLY A 51 17.68 15.00 -5.63
CA GLY A 51 18.30 14.40 -6.80
C GLY A 51 19.32 15.35 -7.43
N LEU A 52 19.97 14.90 -8.49
CA LEU A 52 20.97 15.70 -9.19
C LEU A 52 20.34 16.95 -9.83
N SER A 53 21.12 18.02 -9.90
CA SER A 53 20.76 19.25 -10.63
C SER A 53 20.78 19.05 -12.15
N GLU A 54 20.19 19.99 -12.90
CA GLU A 54 20.27 20.06 -14.36
C GLU A 54 21.69 19.83 -14.86
N ALA A 55 22.65 20.60 -14.37
CA ALA A 55 24.04 20.51 -14.81
C ALA A 55 24.69 19.14 -14.50
N GLN A 56 24.37 18.53 -13.37
CA GLN A 56 24.88 17.21 -13.00
C GLN A 56 24.26 16.11 -13.88
N LEU A 57 22.95 16.19 -14.14
CA LEU A 57 22.25 15.25 -15.02
C LEU A 57 22.75 15.38 -16.47
N ASP A 58 22.85 16.60 -16.99
CA ASP A 58 23.38 16.83 -18.35
C ASP A 58 24.80 16.31 -18.49
N ALA A 59 25.65 16.50 -17.48
CA ALA A 59 27.00 15.95 -17.46
C ALA A 59 27.02 14.42 -17.37
N ALA A 60 26.13 13.82 -16.59
CA ALA A 60 26.02 12.37 -16.45
C ALA A 60 25.52 11.71 -17.75
N PHE A 61 24.55 12.32 -18.41
CA PHE A 61 23.97 11.80 -19.65
C PHE A 61 24.73 12.24 -20.91
N ALA A 62 25.70 13.19 -20.82
CA ALA A 62 26.56 13.55 -21.94
C ALA A 62 27.59 12.42 -22.24
N PRO A 63 28.02 12.25 -23.51
CA PRO A 63 29.13 11.37 -23.83
C PRO A 63 30.47 11.87 -23.23
N PRO A 64 31.35 10.98 -22.73
CA PRO A 64 31.27 9.54 -22.60
C PRO A 64 30.60 9.07 -21.31
N GLY A 65 29.87 9.94 -20.62
CA GLY A 65 29.13 9.59 -19.40
C GLY A 65 28.18 8.41 -19.66
N LEU A 66 28.02 7.52 -18.69
CA LEU A 66 27.21 6.30 -18.77
C LEU A 66 27.65 5.27 -19.83
N GLY A 67 28.76 5.52 -20.53
CA GLY A 67 29.40 4.53 -21.40
C GLY A 67 30.07 3.44 -20.56
N ALA A 68 29.74 2.18 -20.76
CA ALA A 68 30.46 1.09 -20.14
C ALA A 68 31.83 0.90 -20.81
N THR A 69 32.82 0.59 -20.02
CA THR A 69 34.11 0.11 -20.52
C THR A 69 34.07 -1.33 -21.03
N ASP A 70 32.92 -1.98 -20.98
CA ASP A 70 32.67 -3.35 -21.34
C ASP A 70 31.73 -3.40 -22.55
N GLU A 71 32.16 -4.07 -23.58
CA GLU A 71 31.62 -4.07 -24.95
C GLU A 71 30.16 -4.50 -25.11
N GLN A 72 29.39 -4.67 -24.04
CA GLN A 72 28.04 -5.23 -24.17
C GLN A 72 26.93 -4.54 -23.39
N GLN A 73 27.17 -3.60 -22.48
CA GLN A 73 26.15 -3.05 -21.60
C GLN A 73 26.34 -1.59 -21.19
N GLY A 74 26.50 -0.67 -22.12
CA GLY A 74 26.44 0.78 -21.85
C GLY A 74 25.03 1.31 -22.08
N PHE A 75 24.71 2.48 -21.52
CA PHE A 75 23.53 3.25 -21.84
C PHE A 75 23.74 4.00 -23.16
N GLY A 76 23.10 3.54 -24.21
CA GLY A 76 23.12 4.22 -25.50
C GLY A 76 22.27 5.47 -25.54
N GLY A 77 21.02 5.32 -25.13
CA GLY A 77 20.02 6.38 -25.10
C GLY A 77 18.66 5.79 -24.73
N GLY A 78 17.71 6.66 -24.42
CA GLY A 78 16.35 6.26 -24.09
C GLY A 78 15.41 7.46 -24.04
N ASP A 79 14.13 7.21 -24.20
CA ASP A 79 13.10 8.23 -24.16
C ASP A 79 12.17 8.11 -22.96
N TYR A 80 11.40 9.17 -22.73
CA TYR A 80 10.55 9.33 -21.54
C TYR A 80 11.26 8.93 -20.23
N PRO A 81 12.20 9.78 -19.76
CA PRO A 81 13.04 9.48 -18.60
C PRO A 81 12.23 9.57 -17.30
N HIS A 82 11.41 8.56 -17.02
CA HIS A 82 10.67 8.47 -15.75
C HIS A 82 11.63 8.21 -14.61
N ALA A 83 11.49 8.94 -13.52
CA ALA A 83 12.35 8.85 -12.35
C ALA A 83 11.54 8.61 -11.08
N TYR A 84 11.93 7.61 -10.30
CA TYR A 84 11.22 7.20 -9.08
C TYR A 84 12.17 7.29 -7.89
N SER A 85 11.82 8.13 -6.92
CA SER A 85 12.58 8.25 -5.68
C SER A 85 12.38 7.01 -4.80
N LEU A 86 13.48 6.35 -4.41
CA LEU A 86 13.45 5.17 -3.55
C LEU A 86 13.65 5.54 -2.08
N PRO A 87 13.13 4.75 -1.13
CA PRO A 87 13.21 5.07 0.30
C PRO A 87 14.63 5.13 0.87
N ASP A 88 15.58 4.47 0.23
CA ASP A 88 16.99 4.45 0.60
C ASP A 88 17.82 5.59 -0.01
N GLY A 89 17.17 6.51 -0.72
CA GLY A 89 17.80 7.68 -1.34
C GLY A 89 18.33 7.43 -2.76
N ARG A 90 18.22 6.21 -3.29
CA ARG A 90 18.50 5.96 -4.71
C ARG A 90 17.36 6.51 -5.57
N VAL A 91 17.63 6.68 -6.86
CA VAL A 91 16.61 6.96 -7.88
C VAL A 91 16.61 5.86 -8.91
N LEU A 92 15.45 5.30 -9.20
CA LEU A 92 15.26 4.41 -10.33
C LEU A 92 14.84 5.26 -11.53
N TRP A 93 15.56 5.14 -12.64
CA TRP A 93 15.21 5.70 -13.93
C TRP A 93 14.71 4.60 -14.83
N LEU A 94 13.52 4.74 -15.40
CA LEU A 94 13.00 3.86 -16.44
C LEU A 94 12.71 4.66 -17.71
N PHE A 95 12.98 4.02 -18.83
CA PHE A 95 12.76 4.57 -20.17
C PHE A 95 11.72 3.73 -20.92
N GLN A 96 10.92 4.36 -21.77
CA GLN A 96 9.96 3.63 -22.60
C GLN A 96 10.68 2.78 -23.65
N ASP A 97 11.66 3.36 -24.34
CA ASP A 97 12.56 2.60 -25.19
C ASP A 97 14.01 2.93 -24.77
N LEU A 98 14.75 1.92 -24.35
CA LEU A 98 16.15 2.06 -23.95
C LEU A 98 17.03 1.24 -24.92
N HIS A 99 18.07 1.88 -25.46
CA HIS A 99 19.07 1.23 -26.27
C HIS A 99 20.37 1.03 -25.50
N PHE A 100 20.92 -0.18 -25.59
CA PHE A 100 22.17 -0.55 -24.96
C PHE A 100 23.32 -0.39 -25.94
N SER A 101 24.36 0.35 -25.57
CA SER A 101 25.56 0.53 -26.35
C SER A 101 26.78 0.69 -25.45
N ASN A 102 27.92 0.24 -25.91
CA ASN A 102 29.22 0.35 -25.24
C ASN A 102 30.03 1.56 -25.71
N ASP A 103 29.62 2.19 -26.78
CA ASP A 103 30.25 3.40 -27.32
C ASP A 103 29.18 4.48 -27.60
N GLU A 104 29.63 5.62 -28.07
CA GLU A 104 28.75 6.72 -28.49
C GLU A 104 28.01 6.45 -29.80
N ASN A 105 28.16 5.23 -30.31
CA ASN A 105 27.72 4.85 -31.63
C ASN A 105 26.90 3.56 -31.57
N LEU A 106 25.61 3.68 -31.86
CA LEU A 106 24.67 2.55 -31.94
C LEU A 106 24.77 1.79 -33.30
N ARG A 107 25.87 1.96 -34.05
CA ARG A 107 26.02 1.37 -35.41
C ARG A 107 25.97 -0.15 -35.43
N ASN A 108 26.29 -0.79 -34.33
CA ASN A 108 26.17 -2.26 -34.20
C ASN A 108 24.73 -2.70 -33.85
N ASP A 109 23.85 -1.77 -33.60
CA ASP A 109 22.43 -2.06 -33.46
C ASP A 109 21.85 -2.25 -34.87
N ASN A 110 21.44 -3.45 -35.19
CA ASN A 110 20.69 -3.69 -36.42
C ASN A 110 19.31 -3.03 -36.29
N ALA A 111 19.15 -1.86 -36.88
CA ALA A 111 17.89 -1.12 -36.83
C ALA A 111 16.73 -1.81 -37.56
N VAL A 112 17.07 -2.70 -38.44
CA VAL A 112 16.09 -3.61 -39.03
C VAL A 112 15.44 -4.45 -37.94
N ASP A 113 16.19 -4.78 -36.89
CA ASP A 113 15.71 -5.60 -35.77
C ASP A 113 14.81 -4.79 -34.83
N VAL A 114 15.10 -3.51 -34.58
CA VAL A 114 14.18 -2.60 -33.84
C VAL A 114 12.86 -2.42 -34.59
N ALA A 115 12.94 -2.18 -35.89
CA ALA A 115 11.75 -2.01 -36.75
C ALA A 115 10.93 -3.30 -36.93
N ASN A 116 11.54 -4.47 -36.79
CA ASN A 116 10.90 -5.77 -36.98
C ASN A 116 10.55 -6.48 -35.66
N GLY A 117 10.77 -5.85 -34.49
CA GLY A 117 10.52 -6.48 -33.19
C GLY A 117 11.53 -7.57 -32.81
N THR A 118 12.66 -7.65 -33.50
CA THR A 118 13.75 -8.61 -33.22
C THR A 118 14.99 -7.94 -32.67
N ALA A 119 14.86 -6.69 -32.20
CA ALA A 119 15.97 -5.91 -31.67
C ALA A 119 16.64 -6.62 -30.48
N THR A 120 17.89 -6.96 -30.66
CA THR A 120 18.71 -7.56 -29.60
C THR A 120 19.31 -6.54 -28.67
N ASN A 121 19.27 -5.23 -29.01
CA ASN A 121 19.96 -4.17 -28.30
C ASN A 121 19.05 -3.14 -27.64
N ALA A 122 17.73 -3.28 -27.77
CA ALA A 122 16.74 -2.42 -27.14
C ALA A 122 15.89 -3.17 -26.12
N ALA A 123 15.31 -2.44 -25.16
CA ALA A 123 14.25 -2.91 -24.29
C ALA A 123 13.17 -1.84 -24.20
N HIS A 124 11.91 -2.24 -24.10
CA HIS A 124 10.76 -1.32 -24.01
C HIS A 124 10.56 -0.76 -22.59
N ASN A 125 11.21 -1.36 -21.61
CA ASN A 125 11.31 -0.84 -20.26
C ASN A 125 12.58 -1.41 -19.61
N ALA A 126 13.59 -0.60 -19.58
CA ALA A 126 14.84 -0.83 -18.88
C ALA A 126 15.32 0.49 -18.30
N GLY A 127 16.34 0.48 -17.49
CA GLY A 127 16.67 1.70 -16.79
C GLY A 127 18.03 1.76 -16.15
N LEU A 128 18.16 2.74 -15.25
CA LEU A 128 19.35 3.02 -14.47
C LEU A 128 18.99 3.16 -13.00
N VAL A 129 19.89 2.78 -12.11
CA VAL A 129 19.82 3.16 -10.70
C VAL A 129 20.86 4.23 -10.45
N GLU A 130 20.44 5.39 -10.01
CA GLU A 130 21.26 6.49 -9.57
C GLU A 130 21.52 6.39 -8.06
N GLN A 131 22.77 6.51 -7.68
CA GLN A 131 23.19 6.67 -6.29
C GLN A 131 24.28 7.74 -6.23
N GLY A 132 23.90 8.98 -5.91
CA GLY A 132 24.76 10.14 -6.05
C GLY A 132 25.14 10.34 -7.52
N GLU A 133 26.43 10.51 -7.82
CA GLU A 133 26.91 10.66 -9.21
C GLU A 133 27.19 9.33 -9.92
N CYS A 134 26.83 8.20 -9.31
CA CYS A 134 27.05 6.87 -9.87
C CYS A 134 25.76 6.29 -10.41
N PHE A 135 25.80 5.73 -11.62
CA PHE A 135 24.68 5.07 -12.28
C PHE A 135 24.98 3.60 -12.53
N THR A 136 24.02 2.75 -12.27
CA THR A 136 24.07 1.32 -12.56
C THR A 136 22.97 0.96 -13.53
N ILE A 137 23.32 0.28 -14.64
CA ILE A 137 22.35 -0.13 -15.65
C ILE A 137 21.51 -1.30 -15.14
N LEU A 138 20.19 -1.20 -15.29
CA LEU A 138 19.22 -2.24 -15.04
C LEU A 138 18.62 -2.73 -16.35
N GLY A 139 18.55 -4.04 -16.50
CA GLY A 139 18.03 -4.69 -17.69
C GLY A 139 19.14 -5.35 -18.51
N ALA A 140 18.76 -5.89 -19.64
CA ALA A 140 19.68 -6.53 -20.57
C ALA A 140 19.14 -6.35 -22.00
N ARG A 141 20.04 -6.42 -22.97
CA ARG A 141 19.70 -6.34 -24.40
C ARG A 141 18.56 -7.28 -24.78
N GLY A 142 17.55 -6.76 -25.47
CA GLY A 142 16.38 -7.50 -25.93
C GLY A 142 15.52 -8.09 -24.80
N ARG A 143 15.60 -7.51 -23.61
CA ARG A 143 14.86 -8.03 -22.46
C ARG A 143 14.32 -6.89 -21.59
N ASP A 144 13.01 -6.82 -21.53
CA ASP A 144 12.32 -5.89 -20.66
C ASP A 144 12.56 -6.23 -19.17
N LEU A 145 12.63 -5.20 -18.34
CA LEU A 145 12.80 -5.30 -16.90
C LEU A 145 11.49 -5.72 -16.23
N ILE A 146 10.38 -5.18 -16.71
CA ILE A 146 9.03 -5.32 -16.16
C ILE A 146 8.14 -5.99 -17.21
N GLY A 147 7.41 -7.03 -16.81
CA GLY A 147 6.45 -7.72 -17.63
C GLY A 147 6.30 -9.19 -17.25
N ASP A 148 5.34 -9.85 -17.85
CA ASP A 148 5.17 -11.30 -17.73
C ASP A 148 5.69 -11.93 -19.03
N ALA A 149 6.57 -12.92 -18.88
CA ALA A 149 7.12 -13.70 -20.02
C ALA A 149 6.03 -14.42 -20.85
N GLN A 150 4.81 -14.54 -20.31
CA GLN A 150 3.68 -15.13 -21.02
C GLN A 150 2.86 -14.11 -21.83
N THR A 151 2.95 -12.83 -21.49
CA THR A 151 2.24 -11.74 -22.17
C THR A 151 3.09 -11.02 -23.20
N LEU A 152 4.41 -11.19 -23.15
CA LEU A 152 5.34 -10.61 -24.12
C LEU A 152 5.41 -11.51 -25.36
N ASP A 153 4.54 -11.23 -26.31
CA ASP A 153 4.75 -11.69 -27.68
C ASP A 153 5.45 -10.57 -28.48
N SER A 154 5.89 -10.89 -29.70
CA SER A 154 6.54 -9.90 -30.58
C SER A 154 5.63 -8.73 -31.03
N ARG A 155 4.42 -8.66 -30.52
CA ARG A 155 3.40 -7.66 -30.85
C ARG A 155 2.92 -6.86 -29.66
N THR A 156 3.23 -7.29 -28.44
CA THR A 156 2.77 -6.66 -27.19
C THR A 156 3.98 -6.38 -26.32
N TRP A 157 4.07 -5.15 -25.82
CA TRP A 157 5.10 -4.72 -24.86
C TRP A 157 4.53 -3.69 -23.90
N PHE A 158 5.30 -3.32 -22.89
CA PHE A 158 4.88 -2.40 -21.84
C PHE A 158 5.85 -1.23 -21.74
N TRP A 159 5.30 -0.02 -21.75
CA TRP A 159 6.06 1.20 -21.49
C TRP A 159 5.77 1.73 -20.10
N PRO A 160 6.80 2.14 -19.33
CA PRO A 160 6.59 2.76 -18.03
C PRO A 160 5.91 4.13 -18.18
N MET A 161 5.04 4.40 -17.23
CA MET A 161 4.48 5.71 -16.96
C MET A 161 4.98 6.18 -15.59
N ASP A 162 4.22 6.96 -14.84
CA ASP A 162 4.63 7.43 -13.54
C ASP A 162 4.32 6.40 -12.43
N GLY A 163 4.83 6.65 -11.24
CA GLY A 163 4.64 5.81 -10.08
C GLY A 163 5.27 6.39 -8.83
N GLU A 164 4.94 5.81 -7.70
CA GLU A 164 5.50 6.23 -6.41
C GLU A 164 5.54 5.08 -5.41
N ILE A 165 6.18 5.32 -4.28
CA ILE A 165 6.15 4.37 -3.17
C ILE A 165 4.74 4.34 -2.63
N GLY A 166 4.12 3.17 -2.76
CA GLY A 166 2.81 2.90 -2.22
C GLY A 166 2.82 2.84 -0.70
N ILE A 167 1.65 2.73 -0.13
CA ILE A 167 1.50 2.68 1.31
C ILE A 167 2.06 1.39 1.94
N ASP A 168 2.19 0.35 1.15
CA ASP A 168 2.83 -0.92 1.51
C ASP A 168 4.37 -0.86 1.51
N GLY A 169 4.93 0.31 1.18
CA GLY A 169 6.37 0.54 1.09
C GLY A 169 7.02 0.03 -0.20
N ASN A 170 6.26 -0.59 -1.11
CA ASN A 170 6.75 -1.02 -2.41
C ASN A 170 6.67 0.10 -3.44
N LEU A 171 7.47 -0.01 -4.49
CA LEU A 171 7.38 0.89 -5.63
C LEU A 171 6.29 0.41 -6.58
N TRP A 172 5.26 1.23 -6.76
CA TRP A 172 4.16 1.01 -7.68
C TRP A 172 4.37 1.84 -8.92
N ILE A 173 4.37 1.19 -10.09
CA ILE A 173 4.57 1.83 -11.39
C ILE A 173 3.38 1.51 -12.28
N PHE A 174 2.79 2.54 -12.85
CA PHE A 174 1.83 2.38 -13.93
C PHE A 174 2.58 2.09 -15.22
N MET A 175 2.06 1.12 -15.98
CA MET A 175 2.61 0.71 -17.26
C MET A 175 1.52 0.80 -18.31
N VAL A 176 1.85 1.24 -19.51
CA VAL A 176 0.91 1.14 -20.63
C VAL A 176 1.23 -0.09 -21.48
N GLU A 177 0.23 -0.94 -21.69
CA GLU A 177 0.29 -2.04 -22.64
C GLU A 177 0.20 -1.48 -24.05
N MET A 178 1.23 -1.71 -24.85
CA MET A 178 1.30 -1.32 -26.25
C MET A 178 1.14 -2.55 -27.12
N GLN A 179 0.42 -2.41 -28.21
CA GLN A 179 0.22 -3.48 -29.18
C GLN A 179 0.43 -2.99 -30.61
N ASN A 180 1.07 -3.80 -31.44
CA ASN A 180 1.16 -3.55 -32.87
C ASN A 180 0.27 -4.50 -33.66
N PRO A 181 -0.93 -4.09 -34.05
CA PRO A 181 -1.89 -4.93 -34.77
C PRO A 181 -1.38 -5.40 -36.13
N SER A 182 -0.45 -4.65 -36.74
CA SER A 182 0.09 -4.94 -38.07
C SER A 182 1.24 -5.93 -38.07
N GLY A 183 1.74 -6.33 -36.90
CA GLY A 183 2.85 -7.30 -36.78
C GLY A 183 4.23 -6.74 -37.12
N GLY A 184 4.40 -5.43 -37.19
CA GLY A 184 5.71 -4.76 -37.18
C GLY A 184 6.17 -4.50 -35.77
N GLY A 185 7.49 -4.40 -35.51
CA GLY A 185 8.03 -4.08 -34.19
C GLY A 185 7.66 -2.69 -33.68
N ALA A 186 8.18 -2.32 -32.52
CA ALA A 186 8.02 -1.00 -31.91
C ALA A 186 8.27 0.11 -32.92
N GLY A 187 7.28 0.97 -33.13
CA GLY A 187 7.36 2.03 -34.11
C GLY A 187 6.00 2.52 -34.56
N TYR A 188 5.97 3.14 -35.71
CA TYR A 188 4.77 3.71 -36.28
C TYR A 188 3.65 2.67 -36.45
N GLY A 189 2.53 2.86 -35.74
CA GLY A 189 1.36 1.98 -35.77
C GLY A 189 1.11 1.20 -34.48
N ALA A 190 1.92 1.36 -33.49
CA ALA A 190 1.66 0.84 -32.14
C ALA A 190 0.49 1.58 -31.48
N VAL A 191 -0.33 0.84 -30.75
CA VAL A 191 -1.51 1.35 -30.07
C VAL A 191 -1.45 1.00 -28.61
N PRO A 192 -1.76 1.92 -27.69
CA PRO A 192 -1.97 1.57 -26.30
C PRO A 192 -3.30 0.82 -26.15
N VAL A 193 -3.29 -0.21 -25.30
CA VAL A 193 -4.46 -1.08 -25.08
C VAL A 193 -5.12 -0.75 -23.76
N ARG A 194 -4.34 -0.68 -22.69
CA ARG A 194 -4.79 -0.41 -21.32
C ARG A 194 -3.62 -0.13 -20.38
N THR A 195 -3.94 0.27 -19.19
CA THR A 195 -2.97 0.47 -18.13
C THR A 195 -2.78 -0.81 -17.30
N TRP A 196 -1.54 -1.06 -16.89
CA TRP A 196 -1.12 -2.11 -15.97
C TRP A 196 -0.45 -1.52 -14.74
N LEU A 197 -0.37 -2.32 -13.69
CA LEU A 197 0.36 -2.00 -12.46
C LEU A 197 1.50 -3.00 -12.26
N ALA A 198 2.70 -2.48 -12.09
CA ALA A 198 3.85 -3.23 -11.64
C ALA A 198 4.18 -2.88 -10.20
N ILE A 199 4.49 -3.87 -9.37
CA ILE A 199 5.00 -3.66 -8.02
C ILE A 199 6.43 -4.19 -7.98
N LEU A 200 7.36 -3.31 -7.60
CA LEU A 200 8.75 -3.67 -7.41
C LEU A 200 9.13 -3.53 -5.94
N ASN A 201 9.94 -4.46 -5.46
CA ASN A 201 10.61 -4.29 -4.18
C ASN A 201 11.60 -3.11 -4.29
N PRO A 202 11.50 -2.04 -3.49
CA PRO A 202 12.31 -0.85 -3.69
C PRO A 202 13.79 -1.05 -3.38
N THR A 203 14.15 -2.09 -2.61
CA THR A 203 15.54 -2.42 -2.28
C THR A 203 16.20 -3.26 -3.38
N THR A 204 15.52 -4.32 -3.82
CA THR A 204 16.08 -5.28 -4.79
C THR A 204 15.71 -4.96 -6.23
N LEU A 205 14.71 -4.10 -6.46
CA LEU A 205 14.12 -3.74 -7.75
C LEU A 205 13.57 -4.96 -8.53
N GLN A 206 13.31 -6.04 -7.82
CA GLN A 206 12.66 -7.21 -8.40
C GLN A 206 11.17 -6.97 -8.51
N GLN A 207 10.60 -7.34 -9.66
CA GLN A 207 9.16 -7.35 -9.85
C GLN A 207 8.53 -8.40 -8.94
N MET A 208 7.57 -7.94 -8.14
CA MET A 208 6.78 -8.76 -7.21
C MET A 208 5.42 -9.11 -7.80
N TYR A 209 4.86 -8.20 -8.59
CA TYR A 209 3.51 -8.29 -9.12
C TYR A 209 3.40 -7.54 -10.44
N PHE A 210 2.51 -8.01 -11.34
CA PHE A 210 2.23 -7.36 -12.61
C PHE A 210 0.85 -7.76 -13.13
N GLU A 211 -0.11 -6.84 -13.12
CA GLU A 211 -1.51 -7.09 -13.49
C GLU A 211 -2.16 -5.84 -14.09
N PRO A 212 -3.28 -5.99 -14.83
CA PRO A 212 -4.04 -4.84 -15.32
C PRO A 212 -4.44 -3.90 -14.19
N ALA A 213 -4.33 -2.60 -14.42
CA ALA A 213 -4.81 -1.60 -13.47
C ALA A 213 -6.34 -1.64 -13.34
N PRO A 214 -6.90 -1.19 -12.20
CA PRO A 214 -8.35 -1.19 -11.98
C PRO A 214 -9.16 -0.39 -12.99
N ASP A 215 -8.57 0.67 -13.55
CA ASP A 215 -9.22 1.44 -14.60
C ASP A 215 -8.98 0.82 -15.98
N SER A 216 -10.07 0.50 -16.67
CA SER A 216 -10.05 -0.03 -18.05
C SER A 216 -10.50 1.01 -19.08
N SER A 217 -10.59 2.29 -18.69
CA SER A 217 -10.99 3.37 -19.60
C SER A 217 -9.92 3.63 -20.65
N ALA A 218 -10.32 4.17 -21.80
CA ALA A 218 -9.40 4.58 -22.86
C ALA A 218 -8.50 5.78 -22.46
N SER A 219 -8.71 6.37 -21.28
CA SER A 219 -8.02 7.57 -20.83
C SER A 219 -6.71 7.29 -20.11
N LEU A 220 -6.19 6.09 -20.10
CA LEU A 220 -4.85 5.70 -19.59
C LEU A 220 -4.40 6.49 -18.34
N TYR A 221 -5.12 6.37 -17.24
CA TYR A 221 -4.75 7.02 -15.97
C TYR A 221 -3.45 6.44 -15.42
N GLY A 222 -2.66 7.28 -14.74
CA GLY A 222 -1.34 6.92 -14.23
C GLY A 222 -0.16 7.44 -15.06
N TRP A 223 -0.43 8.25 -16.07
CA TRP A 223 0.64 8.94 -16.80
C TRP A 223 1.46 9.85 -15.87
N SER A 224 0.80 10.55 -14.97
CA SER A 224 1.44 11.22 -13.87
C SER A 224 0.69 10.89 -12.59
N VAL A 225 1.44 10.59 -11.54
CA VAL A 225 0.95 10.19 -10.23
C VAL A 225 1.48 11.15 -9.19
N VAL A 226 0.60 11.76 -8.41
CA VAL A 226 1.02 12.66 -7.34
C VAL A 226 0.17 12.48 -6.11
N SER A 227 0.80 12.23 -4.97
CA SER A 227 0.14 12.01 -3.69
C SER A 227 0.19 13.21 -2.78
N THR A 228 -0.93 13.46 -2.14
CA THR A 228 -1.07 14.33 -0.97
C THR A 228 -1.26 13.47 0.28
N ASP A 229 -1.64 14.08 1.39
CA ASP A 229 -1.81 13.33 2.65
C ASP A 229 -2.92 12.27 2.61
N GLN A 230 -3.93 12.45 1.75
CA GLN A 230 -5.12 11.60 1.73
C GLN A 230 -5.31 10.83 0.41
N TRP A 231 -4.85 11.38 -0.70
CA TRP A 231 -5.17 10.89 -2.02
C TRP A 231 -3.94 10.82 -2.90
N SER A 232 -3.89 9.79 -3.72
CA SER A 232 -3.05 9.74 -4.92
C SER A 232 -3.90 10.14 -6.12
N TYR A 233 -3.44 11.13 -6.84
CA TYR A 233 -4.08 11.68 -8.04
C TYR A 233 -3.43 11.12 -9.28
N LEU A 234 -4.24 10.63 -10.18
CA LEU A 234 -3.84 9.95 -11.40
C LEU A 234 -4.25 10.81 -12.59
N TYR A 235 -3.29 11.43 -13.25
CA TYR A 235 -3.53 12.19 -14.46
C TYR A 235 -3.51 11.26 -15.65
N SER A 236 -4.43 11.48 -16.59
CA SER A 236 -4.56 10.65 -17.77
C SER A 236 -3.67 11.12 -18.92
N HIS A 237 -3.41 10.22 -19.83
CA HIS A 237 -2.87 10.51 -21.14
C HIS A 237 -3.73 9.87 -22.21
N CYS A 238 -4.20 10.68 -23.16
CA CYS A 238 -4.84 10.20 -24.36
C CYS A 238 -3.81 10.13 -25.49
N TYR A 239 -3.37 8.94 -25.81
CA TYR A 239 -2.34 8.73 -26.82
C TYR A 239 -2.90 9.05 -28.21
N ARG A 240 -2.28 9.98 -28.92
CA ARG A 240 -2.58 10.19 -30.34
C ARG A 240 -1.80 9.19 -31.15
N GLN A 241 -2.49 8.28 -31.82
CA GLN A 241 -1.86 7.50 -32.85
C GLN A 241 -1.50 8.38 -34.04
N TYR A 242 -0.25 8.29 -34.49
CA TYR A 242 0.10 8.59 -35.85
C TYR A 242 -0.43 7.48 -36.76
N VAL A 243 -1.69 7.54 -37.10
CA VAL A 243 -2.25 6.66 -38.13
C VAL A 243 -1.97 7.27 -39.47
N ASN A 244 -0.78 7.05 -39.99
CA ASN A 244 -0.61 7.13 -41.43
C ASN A 244 -1.20 5.85 -42.03
N ASN A 245 -2.46 5.94 -42.51
CA ASN A 245 -3.08 5.02 -43.45
C ASN A 245 -3.38 3.59 -42.99
N VAL A 246 -3.90 3.34 -41.82
CA VAL A 246 -4.50 2.05 -41.56
C VAL A 246 -5.96 2.20 -41.18
N ASN A 247 -6.83 1.80 -42.09
CA ASN A 247 -8.29 1.87 -41.99
C ASN A 247 -8.92 0.95 -40.93
N SER A 248 -8.21 0.49 -39.91
CA SER A 248 -8.74 -0.53 -39.00
C SER A 248 -8.26 -0.44 -37.58
N VAL A 249 -7.53 0.57 -37.19
CA VAL A 249 -7.12 0.62 -35.81
C VAL A 249 -8.07 1.43 -34.98
N ALA A 250 -8.73 0.65 -34.21
CA ALA A 250 -9.44 0.96 -33.01
C ALA A 250 -9.15 2.36 -32.47
N GLN A 251 -10.06 3.20 -32.65
CA GLN A 251 -10.98 3.52 -31.58
C GLN A 251 -10.30 3.94 -30.30
N PHE A 252 -9.17 4.67 -30.40
CA PHE A 252 -8.92 5.66 -29.36
C PHE A 252 -9.98 6.74 -29.53
N ASP A 253 -10.70 6.97 -28.46
CA ASP A 253 -11.68 8.04 -28.44
C ASP A 253 -10.97 9.35 -28.78
N SER A 254 -11.11 9.78 -30.03
CA SER A 254 -10.59 11.08 -30.49
C SER A 254 -11.18 12.25 -29.68
N ALA A 255 -12.24 12.00 -28.90
CA ALA A 255 -12.85 12.96 -28.01
C ALA A 255 -12.00 13.20 -26.73
N CYS A 256 -11.11 12.28 -26.34
CA CYS A 256 -10.27 12.54 -25.19
C CYS A 256 -9.10 13.50 -25.48
N MET A 257 -8.76 13.70 -26.75
CA MET A 257 -7.69 14.62 -27.14
C MET A 257 -8.25 16.04 -27.44
N PRO A 258 -7.64 17.12 -27.00
CA PRO A 258 -6.35 17.31 -26.32
C PRO A 258 -6.44 17.38 -24.78
N ASN A 259 -7.27 16.59 -24.18
CA ASN A 259 -7.69 16.74 -22.80
C ASN A 259 -6.88 15.87 -21.84
N THR A 260 -6.61 16.40 -20.66
CA THR A 260 -6.14 15.62 -19.51
C THR A 260 -7.29 15.46 -18.53
N TYR A 261 -7.56 14.23 -18.14
CA TYR A 261 -8.55 13.87 -17.14
C TYR A 261 -7.86 13.53 -15.82
N LEU A 262 -8.62 13.55 -14.72
CA LEU A 262 -8.11 13.31 -13.40
C LEU A 262 -8.95 12.25 -12.69
N ALA A 263 -8.27 11.24 -12.16
CA ALA A 263 -8.83 10.31 -11.21
C ALA A 263 -8.08 10.42 -9.88
N ARG A 264 -8.63 9.83 -8.83
CA ARG A 264 -7.94 9.68 -7.55
C ARG A 264 -8.23 8.32 -6.95
N VAL A 265 -7.31 7.86 -6.14
CA VAL A 265 -7.45 6.69 -5.27
C VAL A 265 -7.02 7.08 -3.85
N PRO A 266 -7.43 6.36 -2.79
CA PRO A 266 -6.82 6.56 -1.48
C PRO A 266 -5.31 6.49 -1.57
N ARG A 267 -4.61 7.37 -0.86
CA ARG A 267 -3.16 7.54 -0.99
C ARG A 267 -2.42 6.20 -1.00
N GLY A 268 -1.63 6.00 -2.06
CA GLY A 268 -0.78 4.81 -2.25
C GLY A 268 -1.52 3.49 -2.44
N ASN A 269 -2.85 3.50 -2.52
CA ASN A 269 -3.66 2.33 -2.80
C ASN A 269 -4.07 2.30 -4.28
N PHE A 270 -3.14 1.91 -5.14
CA PHE A 270 -3.31 1.97 -6.60
C PHE A 270 -4.19 0.84 -7.17
N ILE A 271 -4.59 -0.12 -6.34
CA ILE A 271 -5.56 -1.15 -6.72
C ILE A 271 -6.99 -0.78 -6.31
N ALA A 272 -7.19 0.32 -5.57
CA ALA A 272 -8.52 0.80 -5.28
C ALA A 272 -9.21 1.26 -6.57
N ALA A 273 -10.53 1.07 -6.63
CA ALA A 273 -11.32 1.62 -7.72
C ALA A 273 -11.20 3.16 -7.74
N PRO A 274 -10.85 3.75 -8.88
CA PRO A 274 -10.67 5.19 -8.96
C PRO A 274 -11.98 5.94 -8.83
N GLU A 275 -11.91 7.14 -8.27
CA GLU A 275 -12.93 8.17 -8.41
C GLU A 275 -12.48 9.20 -9.45
N TYR A 276 -13.37 9.60 -10.33
CA TYR A 276 -13.08 10.48 -11.46
C TYR A 276 -13.65 11.89 -11.23
N TRP A 277 -12.90 12.90 -11.59
CA TRP A 277 -13.36 14.29 -11.47
C TRP A 277 -14.45 14.60 -12.50
N ASN A 278 -15.63 15.03 -12.04
CA ASN A 278 -16.79 15.31 -12.91
C ASN A 278 -17.10 16.81 -13.06
N GLY A 279 -16.16 17.68 -12.68
CA GLY A 279 -16.33 19.14 -12.76
C GLY A 279 -16.92 19.79 -11.49
N SER A 280 -17.57 19.02 -10.63
CA SER A 280 -18.14 19.51 -9.37
C SER A 280 -17.78 18.65 -8.14
N GLY A 281 -17.29 17.45 -8.37
CA GLY A 281 -16.91 16.49 -7.34
C GLY A 281 -16.32 15.22 -7.94
N TRP A 282 -16.31 14.17 -7.15
CA TRP A 282 -15.73 12.87 -7.48
C TRP A 282 -16.82 11.84 -7.73
N SER A 283 -16.69 11.04 -8.76
CA SER A 283 -17.65 10.05 -9.22
C SER A 283 -16.98 8.70 -9.46
N ALA A 284 -17.64 7.62 -9.10
CA ALA A 284 -17.15 6.27 -9.40
C ALA A 284 -17.24 5.91 -10.91
N SER A 285 -17.92 6.73 -11.73
CA SER A 285 -18.08 6.47 -13.16
C SER A 285 -17.10 7.27 -14.00
N SER A 286 -16.21 6.60 -14.72
CA SER A 286 -15.29 7.23 -15.68
C SER A 286 -16.03 7.94 -16.83
N ALA A 287 -17.24 7.50 -17.15
CA ALA A 287 -18.06 8.15 -18.19
C ALA A 287 -18.53 9.57 -17.79
N SER A 288 -18.46 9.93 -16.51
CA SER A 288 -18.79 11.28 -16.03
C SER A 288 -17.55 12.20 -15.95
N ALA A 289 -16.37 11.71 -16.26
CA ALA A 289 -15.14 12.48 -16.15
C ALA A 289 -15.15 13.68 -17.11
N VAL A 290 -14.68 14.83 -16.61
CA VAL A 290 -14.48 16.03 -17.43
C VAL A 290 -13.00 16.44 -17.40
N PRO A 291 -12.50 17.10 -18.46
CA PRO A 291 -11.11 17.52 -18.52
C PRO A 291 -10.76 18.51 -17.40
N VAL A 292 -9.59 18.33 -16.79
CA VAL A 292 -8.98 19.29 -15.87
C VAL A 292 -8.02 20.23 -16.57
N ALA A 293 -7.51 19.85 -17.72
CA ALA A 293 -6.69 20.67 -18.59
C ALA A 293 -6.90 20.28 -20.05
N SER A 294 -6.73 21.24 -20.95
CA SER A 294 -6.71 21.00 -22.40
C SER A 294 -5.44 21.62 -22.96
N ARG A 295 -4.46 20.78 -23.23
CA ARG A 295 -3.14 21.16 -23.70
C ARG A 295 -2.79 20.34 -24.96
N ASN A 296 -1.53 20.21 -25.23
CA ASN A 296 -1.06 19.48 -26.40
C ASN A 296 -1.22 17.96 -26.23
N VAL A 297 -1.57 17.30 -27.30
CA VAL A 297 -2.05 15.91 -27.34
C VAL A 297 -1.00 14.84 -27.15
N ALA A 298 0.25 15.08 -27.50
CA ALA A 298 1.25 14.02 -27.45
C ALA A 298 2.25 14.17 -26.30
N ASN A 299 2.15 15.27 -25.59
CA ASN A 299 2.99 15.54 -24.42
C ASN A 299 2.08 15.84 -23.24
N PRO A 300 1.63 14.82 -22.53
CA PRO A 300 0.72 14.96 -21.42
C PRO A 300 1.36 15.75 -20.28
N MET A 301 0.52 16.21 -19.38
CA MET A 301 0.97 16.91 -18.18
C MET A 301 1.73 15.95 -17.27
N SER A 302 3.00 16.26 -16.98
CA SER A 302 3.71 15.68 -15.87
C SER A 302 3.54 16.57 -14.66
N VAL A 303 2.99 16.07 -13.57
CA VAL A 303 2.55 16.84 -12.41
C VAL A 303 3.33 16.41 -11.16
N GLN A 304 3.71 17.38 -10.34
CA GLN A 304 4.27 17.15 -9.00
C GLN A 304 3.64 18.10 -7.98
N TRP A 305 3.70 17.71 -6.71
CA TRP A 305 3.23 18.54 -5.60
C TRP A 305 4.41 19.00 -4.74
N PHE A 306 4.62 20.31 -4.69
CA PHE A 306 5.69 20.92 -3.92
C PHE A 306 5.15 21.58 -2.65
N GLY A 307 4.60 20.76 -1.75
CA GLY A 307 4.20 21.14 -0.40
C GLY A 307 2.84 21.83 -0.27
N ASP A 308 2.51 22.75 -1.15
CA ASP A 308 1.28 23.54 -1.11
C ASP A 308 0.74 23.93 -2.48
N THR A 309 1.43 23.55 -3.54
CA THR A 309 1.05 23.88 -4.90
C THR A 309 1.30 22.70 -5.84
N PHE A 310 0.37 22.45 -6.74
CA PHE A 310 0.56 21.52 -7.85
C PHE A 310 1.24 22.27 -8.98
N VAL A 311 2.26 21.66 -9.54
CA VAL A 311 2.98 22.18 -10.70
C VAL A 311 2.95 21.15 -11.79
N SER A 312 2.70 21.58 -13.02
CA SER A 312 2.81 20.71 -14.19
C SER A 312 3.79 21.26 -15.20
N VAL A 313 4.41 20.35 -15.92
CA VAL A 313 5.15 20.63 -17.12
C VAL A 313 4.49 19.96 -18.32
N THR A 314 4.42 20.67 -19.43
CA THR A 314 3.92 20.16 -20.72
C THR A 314 4.79 20.69 -21.83
N LYS A 315 5.14 19.85 -22.80
CA LYS A 315 5.77 20.35 -24.02
C LYS A 315 4.71 20.65 -25.08
N GLU A 316 4.77 21.86 -25.61
CA GLU A 316 3.87 22.32 -26.65
C GLU A 316 4.11 21.55 -27.96
N ASN A 317 3.04 21.21 -28.69
CA ASN A 317 3.07 20.64 -30.03
C ASN A 317 3.99 19.45 -30.26
N GLU A 318 4.07 18.55 -29.29
CA GLU A 318 4.82 17.28 -29.42
C GLU A 318 6.28 17.46 -29.88
N TRP A 319 6.65 16.63 -30.86
CA TRP A 319 7.95 16.56 -31.49
C TRP A 319 8.43 17.90 -32.05
N TRP A 320 7.51 18.67 -32.63
CA TRP A 320 7.83 19.92 -33.35
C TRP A 320 7.65 21.18 -32.52
N GLY A 321 7.15 21.07 -31.32
CA GLY A 321 6.97 22.22 -30.44
C GLY A 321 8.28 22.80 -29.98
N SER A 322 8.26 24.09 -29.68
CA SER A 322 9.47 24.84 -29.31
C SER A 322 9.52 25.24 -27.85
N ARG A 323 8.46 24.97 -27.06
CA ARG A 323 8.37 25.49 -25.69
C ARG A 323 7.98 24.41 -24.68
N LEU A 324 8.61 24.48 -23.52
CA LEU A 324 8.10 23.90 -22.29
C LEU A 324 7.18 24.92 -21.62
N LEU A 325 6.00 24.48 -21.21
CA LEU A 325 5.00 25.29 -20.50
C LEU A 325 4.95 24.80 -19.06
N ILE A 326 5.06 25.71 -18.11
CA ILE A 326 4.96 25.43 -16.68
C ILE A 326 3.66 26.04 -16.18
N ASP A 327 2.79 25.19 -15.64
CA ASP A 327 1.54 25.61 -15.04
C ASP A 327 1.57 25.33 -13.53
N ARG A 328 0.78 26.08 -12.79
CA ARG A 328 0.50 25.80 -11.38
C ARG A 328 -0.99 25.73 -11.13
N ALA A 329 -1.37 25.01 -10.07
CA ALA A 329 -2.72 24.98 -9.58
C ALA A 329 -2.78 24.88 -8.03
N PRO A 330 -3.79 25.46 -7.39
CA PRO A 330 -3.98 25.33 -5.96
C PRO A 330 -4.59 23.97 -5.57
N ALA A 331 -5.14 23.24 -6.53
CA ALA A 331 -5.78 21.95 -6.35
C ALA A 331 -5.43 21.00 -7.53
N PRO A 332 -5.49 19.69 -7.34
CA PRO A 332 -5.14 18.72 -8.39
C PRO A 332 -5.99 18.86 -9.64
N GLN A 333 -7.24 19.27 -9.51
CA GLN A 333 -8.14 19.52 -10.64
C GLN A 333 -7.97 20.92 -11.27
N GLY A 334 -7.11 21.75 -10.74
CA GLY A 334 -6.93 23.11 -11.21
C GLY A 334 -7.60 24.18 -10.31
N PRO A 335 -7.89 25.39 -10.82
CA PRO A 335 -7.59 25.81 -12.18
C PRO A 335 -6.07 25.92 -12.45
N TRP A 336 -5.65 25.42 -13.59
CA TRP A 336 -4.27 25.47 -14.04
C TRP A 336 -3.96 26.83 -14.68
N THR A 337 -2.91 27.48 -14.21
CA THR A 337 -2.48 28.79 -14.70
C THR A 337 -1.02 28.72 -15.14
N GLN A 338 -0.75 29.08 -16.38
CA GLN A 338 0.63 29.14 -16.88
C GLN A 338 1.39 30.26 -16.16
N ILE A 339 2.53 29.89 -15.57
CA ILE A 339 3.39 30.77 -14.76
C ILE A 339 4.75 31.02 -15.41
N ALA A 340 5.23 30.09 -16.25
CA ALA A 340 6.48 30.19 -16.94
C ALA A 340 6.44 29.45 -18.27
N GLN A 341 7.40 29.75 -19.12
CA GLN A 341 7.73 28.99 -20.32
C GLN A 341 9.21 29.06 -20.61
N ARG A 342 9.75 28.03 -21.24
CA ARG A 342 11.14 28.01 -21.73
C ARG A 342 11.13 27.54 -23.19
N THR A 343 11.83 28.30 -24.06
CA THR A 343 12.07 27.88 -25.43
C THR A 343 13.18 26.85 -25.46
N VAL A 344 12.88 25.69 -26.06
CA VAL A 344 13.80 24.53 -26.16
C VAL A 344 14.18 24.21 -27.61
N SER A 345 13.69 24.98 -28.58
CA SER A 345 14.00 24.77 -29.99
C SER A 345 15.46 25.04 -30.36
N GLY A 346 16.14 25.89 -29.58
CA GLY A 346 17.58 26.15 -29.75
C GLY A 346 18.49 25.05 -29.22
N ASP A 347 17.93 24.16 -28.38
CA ASP A 347 18.65 23.08 -27.71
C ASP A 347 18.50 21.74 -28.44
N MET A 348 17.89 21.76 -29.63
CA MET A 348 17.77 20.57 -30.48
C MET A 348 19.15 20.10 -30.91
N LYS A 349 19.46 18.84 -30.65
CA LYS A 349 20.78 18.26 -30.85
C LYS A 349 21.19 18.11 -32.33
N CYS A 350 20.22 18.22 -33.27
CA CYS A 350 20.47 18.23 -34.71
C CYS A 350 19.36 18.98 -35.44
N GLN A 351 19.59 19.31 -36.71
CA GLN A 351 18.65 20.08 -37.54
C GLN A 351 17.27 19.44 -37.69
N ASN A 352 17.19 18.10 -37.71
CA ASN A 352 15.96 17.33 -37.83
C ASN A 352 15.62 16.57 -36.56
N CYS A 353 16.23 16.95 -35.42
CA CYS A 353 15.87 16.39 -34.12
C CYS A 353 14.60 17.05 -33.61
N GLY A 354 13.83 16.30 -32.83
CA GLY A 354 12.72 16.79 -32.05
C GLY A 354 12.94 16.51 -30.54
N ASN A 355 12.25 17.26 -29.72
CA ASN A 355 12.18 17.03 -28.28
C ASN A 355 10.73 16.74 -27.92
N TYR A 356 10.50 15.78 -27.03
CA TYR A 356 9.18 15.34 -26.62
C TYR A 356 9.21 14.74 -25.20
N GLY A 357 8.05 14.36 -24.67
CA GLY A 357 7.97 13.62 -23.42
C GLY A 357 8.59 14.34 -22.23
N ALA A 358 8.08 15.53 -21.91
CA ALA A 358 8.54 16.27 -20.73
C ALA A 358 8.09 15.58 -19.46
N VAL A 359 9.05 15.22 -18.57
CA VAL A 359 8.81 14.60 -17.28
C VAL A 359 9.37 15.47 -16.17
N LEU A 360 8.52 15.85 -15.22
CA LEU A 360 8.91 16.60 -14.03
C LEU A 360 9.46 15.64 -12.99
N MET A 361 10.71 15.84 -12.56
CA MET A 361 11.36 14.97 -11.60
C MET A 361 10.70 15.06 -10.21
N PRO A 362 10.60 13.96 -9.45
CA PRO A 362 9.95 13.93 -8.15
C PRO A 362 10.79 14.52 -7.01
N TRP A 363 11.77 15.37 -7.30
CA TRP A 363 12.61 16.05 -6.33
C TRP A 363 12.88 17.51 -6.73
N LEU A 364 13.40 18.25 -5.77
CA LEU A 364 14.06 19.52 -6.01
C LEU A 364 15.59 19.29 -6.03
N ASP A 365 16.28 20.03 -6.89
CA ASP A 365 17.75 20.01 -6.92
C ASP A 365 18.34 20.62 -5.63
N PRO A 366 19.66 20.51 -5.41
CA PRO A 366 20.30 21.08 -4.23
C PRO A 366 20.16 22.61 -4.08
N GLN A 367 19.76 23.30 -5.15
CA GLN A 367 19.46 24.73 -5.16
C GLN A 367 17.96 25.01 -4.91
N GLY A 368 17.14 24.00 -4.70
CA GLY A 368 15.70 24.11 -4.50
C GLY A 368 14.90 24.33 -5.79
N LYS A 369 15.46 24.01 -6.95
CA LYS A 369 14.77 24.15 -8.24
C LYS A 369 14.13 22.85 -8.67
N MET A 370 13.02 22.94 -9.40
CA MET A 370 12.41 21.83 -10.11
C MET A 370 13.28 21.44 -11.30
N VAL A 371 13.36 20.13 -11.58
CA VAL A 371 14.09 19.58 -12.72
C VAL A 371 13.12 18.89 -13.67
N VAL A 372 13.27 19.16 -14.96
CA VAL A 372 12.47 18.58 -16.05
C VAL A 372 13.40 17.80 -16.97
N GLY A 373 13.12 16.51 -17.18
CA GLY A 373 13.75 15.71 -18.23
C GLY A 373 12.94 15.79 -19.51
N LEU A 374 13.60 15.94 -20.62
CA LEU A 374 13.01 16.02 -21.95
C LEU A 374 13.67 15.00 -22.86
N SER A 375 12.86 14.14 -23.46
CA SER A 375 13.32 13.19 -24.47
C SER A 375 13.83 13.92 -25.69
N SER A 376 14.83 13.36 -26.30
CA SER A 376 15.42 13.85 -27.54
C SER A 376 15.48 12.71 -28.56
N GLY A 377 15.20 13.01 -29.80
CA GLY A 377 15.29 12.04 -30.88
C GLY A 377 15.40 12.72 -32.22
N GLY A 378 15.71 11.97 -33.26
CA GLY A 378 15.91 12.48 -34.60
C GLY A 378 15.67 11.45 -35.67
N ASP A 379 16.18 11.71 -36.87
CA ASP A 379 16.21 10.68 -37.91
C ASP A 379 16.95 9.43 -37.36
N PHE A 380 16.31 8.29 -37.53
CA PHE A 380 16.83 6.98 -37.11
C PHE A 380 18.26 6.73 -37.58
N ASN A 381 18.63 7.22 -38.76
CA ASN A 381 19.97 7.09 -39.29
C ASN A 381 20.99 7.99 -38.60
N LEU A 382 20.55 9.11 -38.02
CA LEU A 382 21.43 10.05 -37.32
C LEU A 382 21.72 9.57 -35.89
N TRP A 383 20.71 9.22 -35.10
CA TRP A 383 20.94 8.82 -33.70
C TRP A 383 21.63 7.44 -33.60
N ARG A 384 21.47 6.57 -34.61
CA ARG A 384 22.25 5.34 -34.73
C ARG A 384 23.76 5.58 -34.89
N SER A 385 24.13 6.68 -35.49
CA SER A 385 25.53 7.07 -35.63
C SER A 385 26.02 7.94 -34.48
N ASN A 386 25.11 8.43 -33.62
CA ASN A 386 25.45 9.27 -32.48
C ASN A 386 24.37 9.09 -31.39
N ALA A 387 24.65 8.24 -30.41
CA ALA A 387 23.77 7.91 -29.30
C ALA A 387 23.35 9.15 -28.47
N TRP A 388 24.18 10.19 -28.43
CA TRP A 388 23.86 11.43 -27.72
C TRP A 388 22.54 12.07 -28.20
N LEU A 389 22.19 11.88 -29.47
CA LEU A 389 20.96 12.42 -30.03
C LEU A 389 19.68 11.80 -29.41
N TYR A 390 19.80 10.60 -28.79
CA TYR A 390 18.70 9.90 -28.16
C TYR A 390 18.76 9.91 -26.62
N ARG A 391 19.67 10.68 -26.03
CA ARG A 391 19.76 10.85 -24.59
C ARG A 391 18.90 12.02 -24.14
N PRO A 392 18.30 11.97 -22.93
CA PRO A 392 17.50 13.08 -22.42
C PRO A 392 18.33 14.35 -22.26
N THR A 393 17.66 15.48 -22.23
CA THR A 393 18.20 16.80 -21.87
C THR A 393 17.42 17.32 -20.68
N PHE A 394 18.07 18.00 -19.77
CA PHE A 394 17.44 18.45 -18.53
C PHE A 394 17.35 19.97 -18.47
N TYR A 395 16.35 20.44 -17.73
CA TYR A 395 16.07 21.86 -17.51
C TYR A 395 15.64 22.11 -16.09
N SER A 396 16.05 23.22 -15.50
CA SER A 396 15.64 23.61 -14.16
C SER A 396 14.78 24.88 -14.18
N PHE A 397 13.86 24.94 -13.23
CA PHE A 397 12.94 26.05 -13.02
C PHE A 397 12.82 26.36 -11.54
N ASP A 398 12.60 27.63 -11.20
CA ASP A 398 12.28 27.99 -9.84
C ASP A 398 10.92 27.42 -9.42
N VAL A 399 10.81 26.93 -8.18
CA VAL A 399 9.51 26.54 -7.64
C VAL A 399 8.62 27.76 -7.58
N PRO A 400 7.37 27.72 -8.10
CA PRO A 400 6.46 28.84 -8.02
C PRO A 400 6.23 29.23 -6.55
N ALA A 401 6.10 30.51 -6.28
CA ALA A 401 5.71 30.97 -4.95
C ALA A 401 4.40 30.28 -4.53
N ALA A 402 4.34 29.90 -3.26
CA ALA A 402 3.21 29.20 -2.68
C ALA A 402 1.86 29.80 -3.10
N SER A 403 0.95 28.96 -3.58
CA SER A 403 -0.46 29.34 -3.60
C SER A 403 -0.95 29.36 -2.17
N PRO A 404 -1.88 30.27 -1.78
CA PRO A 404 -2.47 30.19 -0.44
C PRO A 404 -2.98 28.76 -0.23
N PRO A 405 -2.66 28.14 0.93
CA PRO A 405 -2.98 26.75 1.17
C PRO A 405 -4.49 26.55 0.97
N LEU A 406 -4.86 25.58 0.15
CA LEU A 406 -6.19 24.99 0.23
C LEU A 406 -6.36 24.55 1.67
N ALA A 407 -7.47 24.93 2.28
CA ALA A 407 -7.81 24.45 3.60
C ALA A 407 -7.64 22.93 3.57
N ALA A 408 -6.71 22.43 4.38
CA ALA A 408 -6.37 21.02 4.42
C ALA A 408 -7.68 20.23 4.50
N ALA A 409 -7.92 19.31 3.55
CA ALA A 409 -9.03 18.39 3.67
C ALA A 409 -8.80 17.66 5.00
N THR A 410 -9.64 17.99 5.98
CA THR A 410 -9.57 17.39 7.30
C THR A 410 -9.69 15.87 7.10
N PRO A 411 -8.75 15.06 7.64
CA PRO A 411 -8.96 13.61 7.69
C PRO A 411 -10.36 13.34 8.21
N PRO A 412 -11.06 12.27 7.83
CA PRO A 412 -12.37 11.98 8.37
C PRO A 412 -12.25 12.10 9.89
N ALA A 413 -12.77 13.19 10.41
CA ALA A 413 -12.67 13.47 11.82
C ALA A 413 -13.54 12.43 12.48
N PHE A 414 -12.91 11.34 12.96
CA PHE A 414 -13.59 10.48 13.88
C PHE A 414 -14.04 11.36 15.03
N THR A 415 -15.34 11.57 15.16
CA THR A 415 -15.89 12.26 16.33
C THR A 415 -15.68 11.34 17.52
N THR A 416 -14.46 11.37 18.06
CA THR A 416 -14.07 10.57 19.21
C THR A 416 -14.28 11.40 20.46
N GLY A 417 -14.72 10.74 21.51
CA GLY A 417 -14.54 11.25 22.87
C GLY A 417 -13.04 11.49 23.17
N PRO A 418 -12.71 12.09 24.31
CA PRO A 418 -11.32 12.27 24.71
C PRO A 418 -10.60 10.93 24.84
N ALA A 419 -9.39 10.82 24.36
CA ALA A 419 -8.54 9.64 24.52
C ALA A 419 -7.93 9.62 25.93
N ASN A 420 -8.70 9.20 26.90
CA ASN A 420 -8.31 9.25 28.31
C ASN A 420 -8.56 7.94 29.07
N SER A 421 -9.08 6.91 28.42
CA SER A 421 -9.42 5.66 29.11
C SER A 421 -8.30 4.64 28.99
N GLY A 422 -8.06 3.92 30.10
CA GLY A 422 -7.19 2.77 30.13
C GLY A 422 -7.97 1.48 30.35
N PHE A 423 -7.36 0.35 30.00
CA PHE A 423 -7.97 -0.95 30.13
C PHE A 423 -7.82 -1.51 31.55
N VAL A 424 -8.88 -2.10 32.08
CA VAL A 424 -8.90 -2.91 33.31
C VAL A 424 -9.49 -4.24 32.95
N ALA A 425 -8.67 -5.28 32.90
CA ALA A 425 -9.17 -6.65 32.73
C ALA A 425 -9.81 -7.14 34.02
N VAL A 426 -10.88 -7.89 33.88
CA VAL A 426 -11.51 -8.66 34.95
C VAL A 426 -11.33 -10.16 34.72
N ASP A 427 -11.55 -10.98 35.73
CA ASP A 427 -11.73 -12.42 35.50
C ASP A 427 -13.01 -12.59 34.66
N PRO A 428 -12.96 -13.37 33.56
CA PRO A 428 -14.10 -13.46 32.65
C PRO A 428 -15.39 -13.89 33.35
N GLU A 429 -16.46 -13.15 33.11
CA GLU A 429 -17.76 -13.35 33.78
C GLU A 429 -18.91 -13.39 32.78
N ARG A 430 -19.83 -14.34 32.89
CA ARG A 430 -21.05 -14.40 32.11
C ARG A 430 -22.05 -13.36 32.58
N LEU A 431 -22.43 -12.44 31.67
CA LEU A 431 -23.45 -11.43 31.93
C LEU A 431 -24.86 -11.88 31.48
N VAL A 432 -24.93 -12.58 30.36
CA VAL A 432 -26.17 -13.05 29.75
C VAL A 432 -25.94 -14.39 29.08
N ASP A 433 -26.91 -15.29 29.25
CA ASP A 433 -27.09 -16.45 28.39
C ASP A 433 -28.59 -16.58 28.12
N THR A 434 -29.02 -16.24 26.92
CA THR A 434 -30.48 -16.22 26.59
C THR A 434 -31.12 -17.60 26.52
N ARG A 435 -30.32 -18.67 26.60
CA ARG A 435 -30.78 -20.05 26.72
C ARG A 435 -31.27 -20.38 28.13
N ASP A 436 -30.85 -19.58 29.12
CA ASP A 436 -31.27 -19.74 30.50
C ASP A 436 -32.64 -19.10 30.75
N PRO A 437 -33.57 -19.79 31.36
CA PRO A 437 -34.92 -19.24 31.60
C PRO A 437 -34.98 -17.97 32.48
N GLY A 438 -33.88 -17.71 33.23
CA GLY A 438 -33.75 -16.53 34.10
C GLY A 438 -32.92 -15.39 33.52
N ALA A 439 -32.56 -15.43 32.23
CA ALA A 439 -31.78 -14.40 31.58
C ALA A 439 -32.49 -13.03 31.62
N VAL A 440 -31.71 -11.93 31.67
CA VAL A 440 -32.26 -10.54 31.70
C VAL A 440 -33.05 -10.15 30.47
N PHE A 441 -32.83 -10.86 29.37
CA PHE A 441 -33.68 -10.86 28.15
C PHE A 441 -33.58 -12.25 27.49
N GLY A 442 -34.59 -12.61 26.71
CA GLY A 442 -34.62 -13.89 26.00
C GLY A 442 -33.92 -13.87 24.66
N THR A 443 -34.09 -14.95 23.89
CA THR A 443 -33.60 -15.09 22.51
C THR A 443 -33.87 -13.82 21.71
N LEU A 444 -32.83 -13.31 21.00
CA LEU A 444 -32.97 -12.15 20.12
C LEU A 444 -33.82 -12.53 18.92
N ALA A 445 -34.59 -11.57 18.42
CA ALA A 445 -35.34 -11.65 17.18
C ALA A 445 -35.19 -10.33 16.40
N ALA A 446 -35.53 -10.35 15.11
CA ALA A 446 -35.66 -9.10 14.35
C ALA A 446 -36.73 -8.21 14.99
N GLY A 447 -36.35 -6.97 15.35
CA GLY A 447 -37.25 -6.05 16.03
C GLY A 447 -36.57 -5.09 16.99
N PRO A 448 -37.26 -4.68 18.06
CA PRO A 448 -36.70 -3.74 19.01
C PRO A 448 -35.45 -4.32 19.73
N PRO A 449 -34.51 -3.45 20.13
CA PRO A 449 -33.29 -3.88 20.76
C PRO A 449 -33.53 -4.52 22.14
N ALA A 450 -32.83 -5.61 22.43
CA ALA A 450 -32.66 -6.10 23.80
C ALA A 450 -31.67 -5.19 24.55
N VAL A 451 -31.93 -4.97 25.83
CA VAL A 451 -31.14 -4.03 26.65
C VAL A 451 -30.44 -4.77 27.78
N LEU A 452 -29.09 -4.64 27.83
CA LEU A 452 -28.28 -5.02 28.97
C LEU A 452 -27.96 -3.78 29.80
N ASP A 453 -28.52 -3.73 31.01
CA ASP A 453 -28.29 -2.63 31.95
C ASP A 453 -27.06 -2.93 32.84
N LEU A 454 -26.02 -2.16 32.68
CA LEU A 454 -24.77 -2.26 33.44
C LEU A 454 -24.62 -1.15 34.50
N ARG A 455 -25.60 -0.27 34.66
CA ARG A 455 -25.59 0.80 35.68
C ARG A 455 -25.47 0.14 37.06
N GLY A 456 -24.64 0.58 37.90
CA GLY A 456 -24.34 -0.07 39.21
C GLY A 456 -23.31 -1.22 39.15
N ARG A 457 -22.93 -1.70 37.97
CA ARG A 457 -21.81 -2.62 37.77
C ARG A 457 -20.59 -1.95 37.14
N LEU A 458 -20.78 -0.83 36.42
CA LEU A 458 -19.71 -0.10 35.77
C LEU A 458 -18.80 0.58 36.80
N PRO A 459 -17.47 0.49 36.66
CA PRO A 459 -16.57 1.28 37.46
C PRO A 459 -16.68 2.77 37.13
N VAL A 460 -16.25 3.62 38.07
CA VAL A 460 -16.24 5.09 37.87
C VAL A 460 -15.44 5.43 36.63
N GLY A 461 -16.03 6.28 35.76
CA GLY A 461 -15.39 6.74 34.53
C GLY A 461 -15.33 5.69 33.41
N ALA A 462 -16.11 4.62 33.48
CA ALA A 462 -16.21 3.64 32.40
C ALA A 462 -16.71 4.31 31.10
N THR A 463 -16.01 4.05 30.02
CA THR A 463 -16.32 4.58 28.68
C THR A 463 -16.72 3.48 27.69
N ALA A 464 -16.23 2.25 27.91
CA ALA A 464 -16.56 1.08 27.11
C ALA A 464 -16.35 -0.21 27.90
N VAL A 465 -16.91 -1.31 27.40
CA VAL A 465 -16.69 -2.67 27.92
C VAL A 465 -16.09 -3.57 26.85
N ALA A 466 -15.21 -4.47 27.28
CA ALA A 466 -14.68 -5.53 26.45
C ALA A 466 -15.49 -6.81 26.68
N LEU A 467 -16.18 -7.24 25.66
CA LEU A 467 -17.10 -8.37 25.68
C LEU A 467 -16.60 -9.48 24.75
N ASN A 468 -17.06 -10.70 25.03
CA ASN A 468 -17.08 -11.78 24.07
C ASN A 468 -18.56 -12.13 23.80
N LEU A 469 -18.95 -12.10 22.54
CA LEU A 469 -20.32 -12.32 22.08
C LEU A 469 -20.37 -13.67 21.36
N THR A 470 -21.23 -14.57 21.82
CA THR A 470 -21.41 -15.87 21.18
C THR A 470 -22.88 -16.04 20.77
N THR A 471 -23.11 -16.37 19.51
CA THR A 471 -24.45 -16.70 18.98
C THR A 471 -24.58 -18.21 18.84
N ASP A 472 -25.78 -18.72 19.17
CA ASP A 472 -26.15 -20.14 19.10
C ASP A 472 -27.56 -20.27 18.56
N ARG A 473 -27.92 -21.44 17.98
CA ARG A 473 -29.25 -21.73 17.43
C ARG A 473 -29.78 -20.60 16.54
N SER A 474 -28.92 -20.09 15.68
CA SER A 474 -29.14 -18.84 14.95
C SER A 474 -29.69 -19.06 13.54
N GLY A 475 -30.51 -18.12 13.08
CA GLY A 475 -30.68 -17.85 11.66
C GLY A 475 -29.44 -17.11 11.11
N ALA A 476 -29.23 -17.13 9.80
CA ALA A 476 -28.18 -16.35 9.17
C ALA A 476 -28.44 -14.84 9.29
N GLY A 477 -27.38 -14.05 9.49
CA GLY A 477 -27.52 -12.60 9.59
C GLY A 477 -26.39 -11.91 10.31
N TRP A 478 -26.73 -10.96 11.17
CA TRP A 478 -25.81 -10.19 11.99
C TRP A 478 -26.41 -9.92 13.39
N VAL A 479 -25.51 -9.73 14.36
CA VAL A 479 -25.82 -9.16 15.68
C VAL A 479 -24.99 -7.91 15.87
N ARG A 480 -25.61 -6.84 16.36
CA ARG A 480 -25.00 -5.57 16.73
C ARG A 480 -25.04 -5.36 18.23
N ALA A 481 -23.98 -4.81 18.77
CA ALA A 481 -23.88 -4.31 20.13
C ALA A 481 -23.47 -2.84 20.10
N TYR A 482 -24.26 -1.96 20.71
CA TYR A 482 -24.01 -0.51 20.66
C TYR A 482 -24.59 0.19 21.90
N PRO A 483 -24.12 1.42 22.27
CA PRO A 483 -24.70 2.14 23.38
C PRO A 483 -26.15 2.51 23.07
N CYS A 484 -27.07 2.25 23.98
CA CYS A 484 -28.50 2.54 23.78
C CYS A 484 -28.83 4.05 23.60
N THR A 485 -27.86 4.92 23.90
CA THR A 485 -27.97 6.38 23.68
C THR A 485 -27.65 6.77 22.22
N SER A 486 -27.20 5.85 21.40
CA SER A 486 -26.88 6.09 19.99
C SER A 486 -27.93 5.46 19.08
N PRO A 487 -28.15 5.99 17.87
CA PRO A 487 -28.87 5.26 16.84
C PRO A 487 -28.23 3.91 16.55
N GLU A 488 -29.01 2.95 16.07
CA GLU A 488 -28.49 1.67 15.62
C GLU A 488 -27.46 1.88 14.47
N PRO A 489 -26.21 1.40 14.62
CA PRO A 489 -25.18 1.64 13.62
C PRO A 489 -25.33 0.67 12.41
N PRO A 490 -24.77 1.00 11.25
CA PRO A 490 -24.77 0.11 10.08
C PRO A 490 -23.72 -1.02 10.16
N THR A 491 -23.06 -1.20 11.33
CA THR A 491 -21.98 -2.16 11.57
C THR A 491 -22.50 -3.50 12.08
N SER A 492 -21.64 -4.52 12.17
CA SER A 492 -21.93 -5.77 12.84
C SER A 492 -20.81 -6.18 13.79
N ASN A 493 -21.15 -6.89 14.88
CA ASN A 493 -20.18 -7.46 15.80
C ASN A 493 -20.02 -8.98 15.60
N VAL A 494 -21.11 -9.69 15.32
CA VAL A 494 -21.10 -11.12 15.04
C VAL A 494 -21.97 -11.39 13.82
N ASN A 495 -21.53 -12.31 12.97
CA ASN A 495 -22.31 -12.75 11.81
C ASN A 495 -22.66 -14.23 11.97
N PRO A 496 -23.83 -14.54 12.61
CA PRO A 496 -24.28 -15.90 12.81
C PRO A 496 -24.63 -16.60 11.49
N ALA A 497 -24.38 -17.90 11.46
CA ALA A 497 -24.77 -18.78 10.39
C ALA A 497 -25.68 -19.92 10.93
N VAL A 498 -26.56 -20.43 10.08
CA VAL A 498 -27.52 -21.49 10.47
C VAL A 498 -26.78 -22.75 10.92
N GLY A 499 -27.07 -23.21 12.14
CA GLY A 499 -26.47 -24.42 12.69
C GLY A 499 -25.05 -24.28 13.24
N HIS A 500 -24.51 -23.06 13.31
CA HIS A 500 -23.17 -22.77 13.79
C HIS A 500 -23.20 -21.98 15.09
N VAL A 501 -22.23 -22.26 15.98
CA VAL A 501 -21.94 -21.41 17.14
C VAL A 501 -20.83 -20.44 16.77
N VAL A 502 -21.14 -19.16 16.68
CA VAL A 502 -20.20 -18.14 16.22
C VAL A 502 -19.87 -17.19 17.36
N THR A 503 -18.56 -16.99 17.59
CA THR A 503 -18.05 -16.17 18.68
C THR A 503 -17.17 -15.06 18.13
N ASN A 504 -17.30 -13.86 18.70
CA ASN A 504 -16.42 -12.74 18.38
C ASN A 504 -16.23 -11.82 19.60
N ALA A 505 -15.05 -11.23 19.72
CA ALA A 505 -14.79 -10.18 20.71
C ALA A 505 -15.41 -8.85 20.26
N ALA A 506 -15.77 -7.99 21.21
CA ALA A 506 -16.26 -6.65 20.95
C ALA A 506 -15.82 -5.68 22.05
N ILE A 507 -15.38 -4.48 21.67
CA ILE A 507 -15.30 -3.34 22.60
C ILE A 507 -16.50 -2.43 22.29
N VAL A 508 -17.40 -2.27 23.25
CA VAL A 508 -18.67 -1.55 23.07
C VAL A 508 -18.70 -0.32 23.98
N PRO A 509 -18.87 0.90 23.45
CA PRO A 509 -19.09 2.08 24.28
C PRO A 509 -20.33 1.90 25.16
N VAL A 510 -20.28 2.40 26.40
CA VAL A 510 -21.35 2.16 27.38
C VAL A 510 -22.38 3.27 27.46
N GLY A 511 -22.15 4.45 26.82
CA GLY A 511 -23.10 5.56 26.85
C GLY A 511 -23.56 5.92 28.27
N ASP A 512 -24.85 5.74 28.54
CA ASP A 512 -25.49 5.94 29.85
C ASP A 512 -25.42 4.69 30.77
N GLY A 513 -24.58 3.71 30.41
CA GLY A 513 -24.46 2.45 31.15
C GLY A 513 -25.34 1.31 30.62
N ARG A 514 -25.98 1.49 29.47
CA ARG A 514 -26.81 0.49 28.82
C ARG A 514 -26.29 0.13 27.44
N ILE A 515 -26.24 -1.15 27.14
CA ILE A 515 -25.89 -1.71 25.84
C ILE A 515 -27.14 -2.29 25.18
N CYS A 516 -27.37 -1.91 23.94
CA CYS A 516 -28.43 -2.41 23.10
C CYS A 516 -27.90 -3.48 22.16
N PHE A 517 -28.68 -4.57 21.99
CA PHE A 517 -28.41 -5.64 21.04
C PHE A 517 -29.55 -5.75 20.05
N THR A 518 -29.22 -5.72 18.75
CA THR A 518 -30.19 -6.01 17.66
C THR A 518 -29.66 -7.17 16.84
N SER A 519 -30.61 -7.92 16.24
CA SER A 519 -30.30 -9.06 15.37
C SER A 519 -31.16 -9.02 14.13
N LEU A 520 -30.59 -9.43 12.99
CA LEU A 520 -31.38 -9.60 11.76
C LEU A 520 -32.28 -10.80 11.80
N SER A 521 -31.89 -11.87 12.51
CA SER A 521 -32.60 -13.13 12.61
C SER A 521 -32.71 -13.60 14.06
N THR A 522 -33.57 -14.56 14.31
CA THR A 522 -33.66 -15.21 15.63
C THR A 522 -32.34 -15.88 15.97
N THR A 523 -31.80 -15.57 17.17
CA THR A 523 -30.57 -16.15 17.68
C THR A 523 -30.51 -16.11 19.20
N ASP A 524 -29.97 -17.14 19.81
CA ASP A 524 -29.55 -17.05 21.21
C ASP A 524 -28.25 -16.30 21.30
N LEU A 525 -28.11 -15.47 22.34
CA LEU A 525 -26.94 -14.65 22.60
C LEU A 525 -26.35 -14.94 23.96
N ILE A 526 -25.06 -15.19 24.00
CA ILE A 526 -24.24 -15.28 25.21
C ILE A 526 -23.32 -14.08 25.24
N VAL A 527 -23.27 -13.38 26.38
CA VAL A 527 -22.43 -12.20 26.59
C VAL A 527 -21.52 -12.44 27.77
N ASP A 528 -20.23 -12.54 27.54
CA ASP A 528 -19.21 -12.67 28.56
C ASP A 528 -18.38 -11.38 28.67
N LEU A 529 -18.11 -10.90 29.91
CA LEU A 529 -17.32 -9.71 30.19
C LEU A 529 -15.86 -10.09 30.40
N ASN A 530 -14.95 -9.35 29.74
CA ASN A 530 -13.50 -9.53 29.88
C ASN A 530 -12.79 -8.31 30.50
N GLY A 531 -13.45 -7.15 30.54
CA GLY A 531 -12.86 -5.95 31.10
C GLY A 531 -13.60 -4.67 30.83
N TRP A 532 -13.04 -3.58 31.35
CA TRP A 532 -13.55 -2.21 31.26
C TRP A 532 -12.51 -1.28 30.66
N LEU A 533 -12.99 -0.29 29.92
CA LEU A 533 -12.19 0.89 29.55
C LEU A 533 -12.68 2.05 30.39
N THR A 534 -11.80 2.63 31.21
CA THR A 534 -12.18 3.66 32.18
C THR A 534 -11.14 4.75 32.30
N THR A 535 -11.60 5.98 32.54
CA THR A 535 -10.72 7.14 32.78
C THR A 535 -9.91 6.99 34.09
N ALA A 536 -10.35 6.15 35.02
CA ALA A 536 -9.65 5.87 36.27
C ALA A 536 -8.44 4.93 36.10
N SER A 537 -8.34 4.18 35.00
CA SER A 537 -7.22 3.27 34.78
C SER A 537 -6.03 3.99 34.15
N PRO A 538 -4.80 3.81 34.67
CA PRO A 538 -3.58 4.33 34.05
C PRO A 538 -3.03 3.42 32.93
N ALA A 539 -3.63 2.26 32.66
CA ALA A 539 -3.08 1.28 31.74
C ALA A 539 -3.43 1.60 30.28
N GLY A 540 -2.43 2.02 29.49
CA GLY A 540 -2.54 2.25 28.05
C GLY A 540 -2.07 1.07 27.21
N LEU A 541 -2.41 1.07 25.93
CA LEU A 541 -2.03 0.04 24.95
C LEU A 541 -0.64 0.33 24.37
N VAL A 542 0.23 -0.66 24.42
CA VAL A 542 1.52 -0.71 23.73
C VAL A 542 1.43 -1.81 22.67
N ASN A 543 1.58 -1.45 21.41
CA ASN A 543 1.58 -2.41 20.29
C ASN A 543 2.82 -3.31 20.35
N VAL A 544 2.67 -4.61 20.04
CA VAL A 544 3.77 -5.59 20.10
C VAL A 544 3.90 -6.39 18.82
N ASN A 545 2.92 -7.15 18.38
CA ASN A 545 2.90 -8.03 17.20
C ASN A 545 4.03 -9.08 17.17
N ARG A 546 3.87 -10.15 17.94
CA ARG A 546 4.78 -11.31 17.87
C ARG A 546 4.08 -12.60 18.23
N ARG A 547 4.51 -13.71 17.66
CA ARG A 547 4.06 -15.05 18.09
C ARG A 547 4.63 -15.41 19.44
N LEU A 548 3.77 -15.94 20.31
CA LEU A 548 4.15 -16.43 21.63
C LEU A 548 4.17 -17.95 21.70
N ALA A 549 3.25 -18.60 20.98
CA ALA A 549 3.10 -20.04 21.01
C ALA A 549 2.47 -20.56 19.71
N ASP A 550 2.96 -21.69 19.24
CA ASP A 550 2.38 -22.46 18.16
C ASP A 550 2.57 -23.96 18.47
N THR A 551 1.47 -24.63 18.83
CA THR A 551 1.52 -26.04 19.26
C THR A 551 1.88 -27.01 18.14
N ARG A 552 1.74 -26.58 16.87
CA ARG A 552 2.12 -27.37 15.69
C ARG A 552 3.64 -27.47 15.51
N THR A 553 4.36 -26.44 15.93
CA THR A 553 5.82 -26.33 15.81
C THR A 553 6.55 -26.52 17.12
N GLY A 554 5.84 -26.49 18.27
CA GLY A 554 6.42 -26.50 19.59
C GLY A 554 6.94 -25.14 20.06
N GLU A 555 6.66 -24.05 19.32
CA GLU A 555 7.03 -22.70 19.70
C GLU A 555 6.35 -22.31 21.02
N GLY A 556 7.09 -21.65 21.92
CA GLY A 556 6.62 -21.35 23.27
C GLY A 556 6.70 -22.54 24.24
N GLY A 557 7.29 -23.67 23.84
CA GLY A 557 7.44 -24.89 24.67
C GLY A 557 6.12 -25.62 24.92
N VAL A 558 5.14 -25.47 24.01
CA VAL A 558 3.81 -26.08 24.11
C VAL A 558 3.59 -27.09 22.97
N THR A 559 2.65 -28.01 23.16
CA THR A 559 2.27 -29.03 22.19
C THR A 559 0.75 -29.05 22.02
N ARG A 560 0.26 -29.75 20.98
CA ARG A 560 -1.18 -29.91 20.68
C ARG A 560 -1.97 -30.23 21.95
N LEU A 561 -3.06 -29.49 22.19
CA LEU A 561 -3.93 -29.74 23.32
C LEU A 561 -4.73 -31.03 23.10
N ALA A 562 -4.69 -31.90 24.09
CA ALA A 562 -5.65 -33.01 24.18
C ALA A 562 -7.04 -32.49 24.54
N ALA A 563 -8.06 -33.28 24.29
CA ALA A 563 -9.43 -32.96 24.77
C ALA A 563 -9.43 -32.83 26.30
N GLY A 564 -10.00 -31.73 26.82
CA GLY A 564 -9.98 -31.39 28.26
C GLY A 564 -8.62 -30.89 28.74
N GLY A 565 -7.65 -30.70 27.86
CA GLY A 565 -6.28 -30.28 28.20
C GLY A 565 -6.17 -28.78 28.46
N THR A 566 -5.08 -28.44 29.15
CA THR A 566 -4.70 -27.05 29.48
C THR A 566 -3.22 -26.83 29.20
N ILE A 567 -2.91 -25.71 28.57
CA ILE A 567 -1.53 -25.19 28.43
C ILE A 567 -1.41 -23.81 29.06
N SER A 568 -0.18 -23.41 29.38
CA SER A 568 0.11 -22.06 29.86
C SER A 568 1.16 -21.39 28.97
N VAL A 569 0.91 -20.17 28.56
CA VAL A 569 1.77 -19.40 27.66
C VAL A 569 2.35 -18.19 28.40
N GLN A 570 3.66 -17.99 28.28
CA GLN A 570 4.34 -16.81 28.84
C GLN A 570 4.01 -15.61 27.98
N VAL A 571 3.28 -14.62 28.51
CA VAL A 571 2.87 -13.43 27.75
C VAL A 571 3.71 -12.20 28.06
N THR A 572 4.26 -12.13 29.26
CA THR A 572 5.17 -11.06 29.71
C THR A 572 6.08 -11.52 30.79
N THR A 573 7.10 -10.74 31.18
CA THR A 573 7.95 -11.06 32.34
C THR A 573 7.19 -10.80 33.64
N ALA A 574 7.48 -11.57 34.69
CA ALA A 574 6.82 -11.45 36.01
C ALA A 574 6.98 -10.07 36.67
N SER A 575 8.01 -9.32 36.30
CA SER A 575 8.29 -7.96 36.81
C SER A 575 7.75 -6.84 35.92
N SER A 576 6.98 -7.16 34.88
CA SER A 576 6.46 -6.19 33.91
C SER A 576 5.35 -5.33 34.52
N ALA A 577 5.25 -4.06 34.08
CA ALA A 577 4.12 -3.19 34.35
C ALA A 577 2.85 -3.59 33.55
N THR A 578 2.91 -4.66 32.77
CA THR A 578 1.82 -5.19 31.97
C THR A 578 0.77 -5.83 32.89
N THR A 579 -0.43 -5.29 32.86
CA THR A 579 -1.56 -5.76 33.67
C THR A 579 -2.47 -6.73 32.91
N ALA A 580 -2.55 -6.57 31.59
CA ALA A 580 -3.34 -7.38 30.69
C ALA A 580 -2.71 -7.39 29.30
N VAL A 581 -3.19 -8.29 28.45
CA VAL A 581 -2.72 -8.45 27.07
C VAL A 581 -3.90 -8.58 26.10
N ALA A 582 -3.69 -8.09 24.86
CA ALA A 582 -4.52 -8.37 23.71
C ALA A 582 -3.85 -9.45 22.86
N LEU A 583 -4.50 -10.60 22.76
CA LEU A 583 -3.99 -11.78 22.06
C LEU A 583 -4.84 -12.10 20.83
N GLY A 584 -4.21 -12.43 19.73
CA GLY A 584 -4.81 -13.20 18.65
C GLY A 584 -4.70 -14.68 19.01
N VAL A 585 -5.83 -15.35 19.19
CA VAL A 585 -5.85 -16.78 19.54
C VAL A 585 -6.55 -17.54 18.42
N THR A 586 -5.85 -18.51 17.82
CA THR A 586 -6.39 -19.30 16.70
C THR A 586 -6.40 -20.78 17.08
N ALA A 587 -7.59 -21.40 17.07
CA ALA A 587 -7.72 -22.84 17.13
C ALA A 587 -7.59 -23.45 15.73
N VAL A 588 -6.69 -24.42 15.56
CA VAL A 588 -6.35 -25.01 14.28
C VAL A 588 -6.65 -26.52 14.33
N ASP A 589 -7.31 -27.01 13.29
CA ASP A 589 -7.65 -28.43 13.15
C ASP A 589 -8.28 -29.06 14.41
N PRO A 590 -9.39 -28.51 14.94
CA PRO A 590 -10.11 -29.10 16.07
C PRO A 590 -10.66 -30.46 15.69
N SER A 591 -10.57 -31.43 16.59
CA SER A 591 -11.05 -32.80 16.33
C SER A 591 -12.56 -32.93 16.27
N VAL A 592 -13.29 -32.11 17.02
CA VAL A 592 -14.74 -32.00 17.08
C VAL A 592 -15.14 -30.57 17.46
N ASN A 593 -16.42 -30.25 17.36
CA ASN A 593 -16.95 -28.98 17.86
C ASN A 593 -16.68 -28.83 19.35
N GLY A 594 -16.33 -27.62 19.80
CA GLY A 594 -16.06 -27.38 21.20
C GLY A 594 -15.78 -25.90 21.49
N TYR A 595 -15.00 -25.65 22.54
CA TYR A 595 -14.62 -24.29 22.91
C TYR A 595 -13.21 -24.22 23.52
N VAL A 596 -12.66 -23.02 23.44
CA VAL A 596 -11.39 -22.67 24.10
C VAL A 596 -11.65 -21.55 25.11
N THR A 597 -11.14 -21.67 26.31
CA THR A 597 -11.17 -20.65 27.36
C THR A 597 -9.76 -20.16 27.67
N ALA A 598 -9.57 -18.84 27.71
CA ALA A 598 -8.35 -18.19 28.15
C ALA A 598 -8.58 -17.45 29.48
N TRP A 599 -7.68 -17.64 30.47
CA TRP A 599 -7.77 -16.97 31.77
C TRP A 599 -6.40 -16.74 32.37
N PRO A 600 -6.28 -15.81 33.35
CA PRO A 600 -5.01 -15.63 34.07
C PRO A 600 -4.61 -16.90 34.82
N CYS A 601 -3.39 -17.40 34.57
CA CYS A 601 -2.89 -18.58 35.34
C CYS A 601 -2.80 -18.29 36.84
N GLY A 602 -3.02 -19.32 37.67
CA GLY A 602 -3.14 -19.19 39.11
C GLY A 602 -4.57 -19.02 39.63
N GLY A 603 -5.50 -18.58 38.79
CA GLY A 603 -6.94 -18.52 39.08
C GLY A 603 -7.70 -19.78 38.66
N GLN A 604 -8.96 -19.88 39.12
CA GLN A 604 -9.88 -20.90 38.63
C GLN A 604 -10.27 -20.64 37.19
N ARG A 605 -10.42 -21.71 36.40
CA ARG A 605 -10.96 -21.58 35.02
C ARG A 605 -12.42 -21.11 35.09
N PRO A 606 -12.75 -19.99 34.44
CA PRO A 606 -14.13 -19.51 34.39
C PRO A 606 -14.99 -20.36 33.41
N GLU A 607 -16.30 -20.32 33.59
CA GLU A 607 -17.28 -21.01 32.75
C GLU A 607 -17.69 -20.11 31.54
N VAL A 608 -16.72 -19.63 30.80
CA VAL A 608 -16.89 -18.82 29.59
C VAL A 608 -16.12 -19.42 28.43
N SER A 609 -16.42 -18.98 27.22
CA SER A 609 -15.62 -19.33 26.04
C SER A 609 -15.08 -18.09 25.35
N ASN A 610 -13.84 -18.17 24.86
CA ASN A 610 -13.27 -17.14 24.02
C ASN A 610 -13.31 -17.50 22.53
N LEU A 611 -13.29 -18.80 22.21
CA LEU A 611 -13.43 -19.33 20.86
C LEU A 611 -14.39 -20.53 20.89
N ASN A 612 -15.19 -20.70 19.83
CA ASN A 612 -16.03 -21.87 19.64
C ASN A 612 -15.70 -22.51 18.26
N PRO A 613 -14.57 -23.22 18.15
CA PRO A 613 -14.16 -23.84 16.91
C PRO A 613 -15.00 -25.07 16.58
N GLU A 614 -15.24 -25.27 15.30
CA GLU A 614 -15.89 -26.43 14.74
C GLU A 614 -14.88 -27.46 14.23
N ALA A 615 -15.29 -28.71 14.13
CA ALA A 615 -14.44 -29.80 13.65
C ALA A 615 -13.74 -29.45 12.33
N ALA A 616 -12.41 -29.58 12.28
CA ALA A 616 -11.56 -29.31 11.15
C ALA A 616 -11.62 -27.85 10.61
N VAL A 617 -12.23 -26.90 11.35
CA VAL A 617 -12.33 -25.50 10.94
C VAL A 617 -11.42 -24.62 11.78
N THR A 618 -10.49 -23.92 11.14
CA THR A 618 -9.61 -22.97 11.81
C THR A 618 -10.37 -21.70 12.16
N ARG A 619 -10.41 -21.35 13.47
CA ARG A 619 -11.12 -20.16 13.98
C ARG A 619 -10.21 -19.30 14.85
N PRO A 620 -9.99 -18.04 14.52
CA PRO A 620 -9.33 -17.06 15.38
C PRO A 620 -10.34 -16.26 16.19
N ASN A 621 -9.89 -15.62 17.27
CA ASN A 621 -10.56 -14.51 17.92
C ASN A 621 -9.56 -13.61 18.63
N LEU A 622 -9.95 -12.35 18.86
CA LEU A 622 -9.24 -11.42 19.73
C LEU A 622 -9.60 -11.71 21.19
N VAL A 623 -8.61 -11.89 22.04
CA VAL A 623 -8.79 -12.17 23.47
C VAL A 623 -8.09 -11.10 24.29
N ASN A 624 -8.86 -10.29 25.01
CA ASN A 624 -8.34 -9.39 26.03
C ASN A 624 -8.38 -10.10 27.39
N VAL A 625 -7.23 -10.31 28.02
CA VAL A 625 -7.13 -11.12 29.25
C VAL A 625 -6.11 -10.53 30.22
N ARG A 626 -6.42 -10.61 31.53
CA ARG A 626 -5.51 -10.25 32.63
C ARG A 626 -4.29 -11.17 32.64
N VAL A 627 -3.14 -10.59 32.92
CA VAL A 627 -1.92 -11.38 33.15
C VAL A 627 -2.03 -12.13 34.52
N GLY A 628 -1.78 -13.40 34.48
CA GLY A 628 -1.80 -14.28 35.66
C GLY A 628 -0.41 -14.46 36.30
N ASP A 629 -0.35 -15.43 37.21
CA ASP A 629 0.85 -15.73 37.98
C ASP A 629 2.05 -16.01 37.07
N GLY A 630 3.19 -15.43 37.44
CA GLY A 630 4.43 -15.57 36.68
C GLY A 630 4.43 -14.92 35.29
N GLY A 631 3.45 -14.05 34.99
CA GLY A 631 3.34 -13.41 33.68
C GLY A 631 2.71 -14.31 32.59
N ARG A 632 1.81 -15.22 32.97
CA ARG A 632 1.27 -16.27 32.13
C ARG A 632 -0.24 -16.18 31.93
N VAL A 633 -0.70 -16.65 30.78
CA VAL A 633 -2.11 -16.89 30.46
C VAL A 633 -2.30 -18.39 30.22
N CYS A 634 -3.35 -18.94 30.80
CA CYS A 634 -3.73 -20.35 30.68
C CYS A 634 -4.83 -20.51 29.61
N PHE A 635 -4.77 -21.58 28.83
CA PHE A 635 -5.73 -21.95 27.79
C PHE A 635 -6.21 -23.37 27.99
N PHE A 636 -7.51 -23.53 28.08
CA PHE A 636 -8.19 -24.83 28.12
C PHE A 636 -8.87 -25.09 26.81
N SER A 637 -8.90 -26.32 26.33
CA SER A 637 -9.70 -26.74 25.18
C SER A 637 -10.58 -27.94 25.55
N LEU A 638 -11.88 -27.87 25.22
CA LEU A 638 -12.79 -28.99 25.39
C LEU A 638 -12.45 -30.13 24.42
N GLN A 639 -12.03 -29.81 23.23
CA GLN A 639 -11.65 -30.76 22.15
C GLN A 639 -10.13 -30.76 21.95
N ALA A 640 -9.62 -31.83 21.32
CA ALA A 640 -8.23 -31.82 20.87
C ALA A 640 -8.06 -30.84 19.72
N THR A 641 -7.09 -29.92 19.81
CA THR A 641 -6.84 -28.87 18.81
C THR A 641 -5.39 -28.37 18.89
N ASP A 642 -4.87 -27.89 17.79
CA ASP A 642 -3.71 -27.02 17.85
C ASP A 642 -4.13 -25.60 18.19
N LEU A 643 -3.23 -24.88 18.86
CA LEU A 643 -3.45 -23.50 19.26
C LEU A 643 -2.26 -22.63 18.84
N VAL A 644 -2.58 -21.51 18.19
CA VAL A 644 -1.63 -20.45 17.88
C VAL A 644 -1.99 -19.24 18.73
N VAL A 645 -0.99 -18.64 19.41
CA VAL A 645 -1.18 -17.48 20.28
C VAL A 645 -0.21 -16.39 19.85
N ASP A 646 -0.76 -15.29 19.36
CA ASP A 646 -0.03 -14.10 18.92
C ASP A 646 -0.30 -12.95 19.91
N LEU A 647 0.76 -12.27 20.38
CA LEU A 647 0.66 -11.06 21.20
C LEU A 647 0.51 -9.86 20.29
N LEU A 648 -0.65 -9.22 20.31
CA LEU A 648 -0.95 -8.04 19.50
C LEU A 648 -0.61 -6.75 20.26
N GLY A 649 -0.84 -6.74 21.58
CA GLY A 649 -0.56 -5.60 22.42
C GLY A 649 -0.54 -5.91 23.91
N GLU A 650 0.09 -5.02 24.65
CA GLU A 650 0.16 -5.07 26.12
C GLU A 650 -0.51 -3.84 26.73
N TYR A 651 -1.35 -4.05 27.75
CA TYR A 651 -1.90 -2.96 28.54
C TYR A 651 -0.96 -2.71 29.73
N ARG A 652 -0.23 -1.58 29.66
CA ARG A 652 0.81 -1.24 30.63
C ARG A 652 0.43 -0.04 31.49
N THR A 653 0.65 -0.17 32.80
CA THR A 653 0.45 0.95 33.75
C THR A 653 1.39 2.12 33.40
N ASN A 654 0.81 3.31 33.32
CA ASN A 654 1.50 4.56 33.01
C ASN A 654 2.27 4.60 31.67
N ALA A 655 1.88 3.77 30.73
CA ALA A 655 2.50 3.72 29.40
C ALA A 655 1.45 3.42 28.33
N GLY A 656 1.81 3.72 27.07
CA GLY A 656 1.01 3.37 25.89
C GLY A 656 -0.11 4.35 25.58
N ALA A 657 -0.80 4.07 24.48
CA ALA A 657 -1.89 4.88 23.95
C ALA A 657 -3.16 4.75 24.81
N ARG A 658 -3.93 5.83 24.87
CA ARG A 658 -5.21 5.87 25.60
C ARG A 658 -6.36 5.60 24.67
N TYR A 659 -7.38 4.93 25.18
CA TYR A 659 -8.56 4.61 24.39
C TYR A 659 -9.50 5.83 24.33
N ALA A 660 -10.05 6.06 23.13
CA ALA A 660 -11.18 6.93 22.88
C ALA A 660 -12.33 6.13 22.28
N ALA A 661 -13.46 6.16 22.97
CA ALA A 661 -14.69 5.56 22.44
C ALA A 661 -15.19 6.38 21.25
N LEU A 662 -15.71 5.70 20.23
CA LEU A 662 -16.43 6.34 19.13
C LEU A 662 -17.70 5.58 18.80
N ALA A 663 -18.66 6.27 18.19
CA ALA A 663 -19.84 5.59 17.66
C ALA A 663 -19.41 4.62 16.57
N PRO A 664 -19.88 3.37 16.59
CA PRO A 664 -19.50 2.38 15.57
C PRO A 664 -19.82 2.86 14.16
N GLN A 665 -18.85 2.77 13.25
CA GLN A 665 -19.01 3.21 11.87
C GLN A 665 -18.23 2.32 10.91
N ARG A 666 -18.66 2.31 9.64
CA ARG A 666 -18.01 1.56 8.58
C ARG A 666 -16.85 2.37 8.00
N LEU A 667 -15.66 1.75 7.94
CA LEU A 667 -14.47 2.33 7.30
C LEU A 667 -14.36 1.90 5.84
N LEU A 668 -14.65 0.63 5.56
CA LEU A 668 -14.54 0.05 4.24
C LEU A 668 -15.65 -0.96 4.00
N ASP A 669 -16.22 -0.94 2.82
CA ASP A 669 -17.14 -1.98 2.32
C ASP A 669 -16.90 -2.17 0.82
N THR A 670 -16.19 -3.21 0.47
CA THR A 670 -15.81 -3.45 -0.93
C THR A 670 -16.97 -3.84 -1.83
N ARG A 671 -18.15 -4.17 -1.27
CA ARG A 671 -19.35 -4.51 -2.03
C ARG A 671 -20.08 -3.31 -2.62
N VAL A 672 -19.94 -2.13 -1.99
CA VAL A 672 -20.79 -0.96 -2.27
C VAL A 672 -20.34 -0.20 -3.52
N ASN A 673 -19.07 -0.26 -3.89
CA ASN A 673 -18.50 0.59 -4.94
C ASN A 673 -18.03 -0.19 -6.18
N GLY A 674 -18.52 -1.43 -6.39
CA GLY A 674 -18.05 -2.28 -7.48
C GLY A 674 -16.55 -2.60 -7.32
N HIS A 675 -16.06 -2.46 -6.11
CA HIS A 675 -14.70 -2.80 -5.76
C HIS A 675 -14.46 -4.27 -5.99
N TRP A 676 -13.33 -4.56 -6.48
CA TRP A 676 -12.82 -5.87 -6.81
C TRP A 676 -13.07 -6.85 -5.66
N SER A 677 -13.61 -8.00 -6.00
CA SER A 677 -13.40 -9.16 -5.16
C SER A 677 -11.90 -9.21 -4.88
N HIS A 678 -11.52 -9.13 -3.62
CA HIS A 678 -10.13 -9.17 -3.21
C HIS A 678 -9.41 -10.29 -3.92
N GLN A 679 -8.48 -9.96 -4.78
CA GLN A 679 -7.59 -10.96 -5.35
C GLN A 679 -6.69 -11.50 -4.25
N SER A 680 -6.35 -12.78 -4.34
CA SER A 680 -5.45 -13.41 -3.38
C SER A 680 -4.12 -12.64 -3.31
N ASN A 681 -3.64 -12.42 -2.08
CA ASN A 681 -2.36 -11.77 -1.76
C ASN A 681 -2.29 -10.25 -1.91
N LEU A 682 -3.41 -9.54 -1.77
CA LEU A 682 -3.44 -8.08 -1.74
C LEU A 682 -3.87 -7.54 -0.38
N SER A 683 -3.49 -6.29 -0.09
CA SER A 683 -3.85 -5.58 1.13
C SER A 683 -4.65 -4.32 0.83
N ASP A 684 -5.80 -4.17 1.52
CA ASP A 684 -6.50 -2.90 1.57
C ASP A 684 -5.85 -1.98 2.59
N VAL A 685 -5.79 -0.72 2.24
CA VAL A 685 -5.20 0.34 3.03
C VAL A 685 -6.31 1.21 3.63
N ILE A 686 -6.24 1.40 4.94
CA ILE A 686 -7.25 2.14 5.71
C ILE A 686 -6.60 3.34 6.37
N PRO A 687 -6.98 4.58 6.00
CA PRO A 687 -6.47 5.78 6.65
C PRO A 687 -6.96 5.83 8.10
N LEU A 688 -6.03 5.89 9.04
CA LEU A 688 -6.28 5.97 10.48
C LEU A 688 -5.81 7.31 11.09
N GLY A 689 -5.15 8.17 10.32
CA GLY A 689 -4.60 9.42 10.82
C GLY A 689 -3.55 9.20 11.92
N GLN A 690 -3.53 10.06 12.92
CA GLN A 690 -2.55 9.99 14.03
C GLN A 690 -2.91 8.96 15.10
N LEU A 691 -3.60 7.87 14.75
CA LEU A 691 -3.91 6.79 15.70
C LEU A 691 -2.72 5.86 15.89
N VAL A 692 -2.59 5.32 17.09
CA VAL A 692 -1.65 4.23 17.40
C VAL A 692 -2.25 2.90 16.97
N ALA A 693 -3.55 2.71 17.22
CA ALA A 693 -4.29 1.54 16.78
C ALA A 693 -5.81 1.83 16.70
N ALA A 694 -6.52 1.02 15.94
CA ALA A 694 -7.98 1.00 15.88
C ALA A 694 -8.51 -0.37 16.31
N GLN A 695 -9.58 -0.37 17.09
CA GLN A 695 -10.38 -1.56 17.36
C GLN A 695 -11.36 -1.74 16.22
N VAL A 696 -11.14 -2.76 15.41
CA VAL A 696 -11.95 -3.01 14.21
C VAL A 696 -12.63 -4.39 14.28
N ASN A 697 -13.67 -4.55 13.47
CA ASN A 697 -14.24 -5.82 13.10
C ASN A 697 -14.02 -6.05 11.61
N LEU A 698 -13.34 -7.13 11.28
CA LEU A 698 -13.06 -7.54 9.90
C LEU A 698 -14.10 -8.57 9.49
N THR A 699 -14.86 -8.32 8.44
CA THR A 699 -15.82 -9.29 7.91
C THR A 699 -15.40 -9.67 6.49
N ALA A 700 -15.05 -10.95 6.30
CA ALA A 700 -14.96 -11.57 4.98
C ALA A 700 -16.35 -12.03 4.56
N THR A 701 -16.76 -11.71 3.33
CA THR A 701 -18.05 -12.13 2.77
C THR A 701 -17.91 -12.39 1.27
N ASP A 702 -18.85 -13.12 0.68
CA ASP A 702 -18.78 -13.53 -0.72
C ASP A 702 -17.45 -14.24 -1.08
N THR A 703 -16.94 -15.03 -0.14
CA THR A 703 -15.65 -15.69 -0.24
C THR A 703 -15.65 -16.74 -1.34
N GLN A 704 -14.66 -16.65 -2.25
CA GLN A 704 -14.52 -17.57 -3.39
C GLN A 704 -13.66 -18.79 -3.08
N GLY A 705 -12.82 -18.71 -2.05
CA GLY A 705 -11.90 -19.77 -1.63
C GLY A 705 -11.71 -19.75 -0.13
N ALA A 706 -11.09 -20.81 0.41
CA ALA A 706 -10.62 -20.81 1.80
C ALA A 706 -9.44 -19.85 1.96
N GLY A 707 -9.50 -19.00 2.97
CA GLY A 707 -8.48 -17.98 3.19
C GLY A 707 -8.51 -17.36 4.58
N TYR A 708 -7.72 -16.30 4.72
CA TYR A 708 -7.67 -15.54 5.96
C TYR A 708 -7.43 -14.06 5.71
N LEU A 709 -7.84 -13.25 6.67
CA LEU A 709 -7.54 -11.82 6.75
C LEU A 709 -6.50 -11.55 7.83
N THR A 710 -5.62 -10.59 7.59
CA THR A 710 -4.70 -10.06 8.59
C THR A 710 -4.76 -8.55 8.63
N ALA A 711 -5.09 -7.97 9.79
CA ALA A 711 -4.94 -6.54 10.06
C ALA A 711 -3.54 -6.27 10.60
N TYR A 712 -2.83 -5.33 10.02
CA TYR A 712 -1.46 -5.01 10.40
C TYR A 712 -1.11 -3.56 10.08
N SER A 713 0.07 -3.13 10.52
CA SER A 713 0.64 -1.83 10.15
C SER A 713 1.24 -1.91 8.75
N CYS A 714 0.78 -1.08 7.82
CA CYS A 714 1.19 -1.12 6.41
C CYS A 714 2.69 -0.95 6.15
N LEU A 715 3.42 -0.35 7.08
CA LEU A 715 4.80 0.10 6.89
C LEU A 715 5.82 -0.70 7.69
N THR A 716 5.45 -1.88 8.17
CA THR A 716 6.43 -2.80 8.76
C THR A 716 6.99 -3.68 7.67
N ASP A 717 8.32 -3.74 7.57
CA ASP A 717 9.05 -4.57 6.59
C ASP A 717 8.83 -6.08 6.78
N GLN A 718 7.96 -6.48 7.69
CA GLN A 718 7.67 -7.87 8.00
C GLN A 718 6.17 -8.12 8.02
N TRP A 719 5.75 -8.97 7.12
CA TRP A 719 4.48 -9.66 7.19
C TRP A 719 4.33 -10.32 8.59
N PRO A 720 3.29 -10.02 9.35
CA PRO A 720 3.20 -10.53 10.74
C PRO A 720 3.02 -12.04 10.85
N GLY A 721 2.73 -12.74 9.74
CA GLY A 721 2.53 -14.19 9.75
C GLY A 721 1.35 -14.65 10.61
N THR A 722 0.44 -13.73 10.96
CA THR A 722 -0.72 -13.95 11.83
C THR A 722 -2.01 -13.93 11.02
N SER A 723 -3.10 -14.46 11.54
CA SER A 723 -4.43 -14.29 10.97
C SER A 723 -5.41 -13.73 12.01
N ASN A 724 -6.25 -12.79 11.59
CA ASN A 724 -7.31 -12.23 12.44
C ASN A 724 -8.68 -12.83 12.12
N ALA A 725 -8.95 -13.21 10.87
CA ALA A 725 -10.15 -13.92 10.46
C ALA A 725 -9.78 -15.05 9.50
N ASN A 726 -10.38 -16.22 9.66
CA ASN A 726 -10.24 -17.36 8.74
C ASN A 726 -11.60 -17.71 8.19
N TYR A 727 -11.71 -17.96 6.90
CA TYR A 727 -12.95 -18.22 6.21
C TYR A 727 -12.87 -19.38 5.22
N ALA A 728 -14.00 -20.06 5.02
CA ALA A 728 -14.21 -21.07 4.00
C ALA A 728 -14.89 -20.47 2.74
N PRO A 729 -14.92 -21.21 1.62
CA PRO A 729 -15.68 -20.76 0.45
C PRO A 729 -17.16 -20.53 0.79
N ALA A 730 -17.77 -19.50 0.21
CA ALA A 730 -19.18 -19.11 0.39
C ALA A 730 -19.55 -18.82 1.87
N GLU A 731 -18.60 -18.46 2.71
CA GLU A 731 -18.80 -18.09 4.11
C GLU A 731 -18.82 -16.57 4.30
N THR A 732 -19.67 -16.11 5.24
CA THR A 732 -19.55 -14.77 5.82
C THR A 732 -19.09 -14.91 7.27
N THR A 733 -17.89 -14.44 7.57
CA THR A 733 -17.31 -14.51 8.91
C THR A 733 -16.78 -13.16 9.36
N ALA A 734 -16.97 -12.85 10.64
CA ALA A 734 -16.49 -11.63 11.26
C ALA A 734 -15.52 -11.96 12.39
N SER A 735 -14.49 -11.18 12.55
CA SER A 735 -13.53 -11.29 13.65
C SER A 735 -13.02 -9.92 14.08
N ALA A 736 -13.01 -9.70 15.38
CA ALA A 736 -12.40 -8.51 15.97
C ALA A 736 -10.89 -8.53 15.79
N ALA A 737 -10.33 -7.37 15.48
CA ALA A 737 -8.90 -7.20 15.33
C ALA A 737 -8.44 -5.89 15.97
N LEU A 738 -7.20 -5.88 16.44
CA LEU A 738 -6.48 -4.68 16.79
C LEU A 738 -5.64 -4.29 15.56
N MET A 739 -6.11 -3.33 14.80
CA MET A 739 -5.41 -2.81 13.64
C MET A 739 -4.40 -1.76 14.10
N THR A 740 -3.14 -2.07 14.01
CA THR A 740 -2.07 -1.11 14.36
C THR A 740 -1.85 -0.13 13.22
N SER A 741 -1.47 1.10 13.57
CA SER A 741 -1.20 2.16 12.61
C SER A 741 0.28 2.48 12.53
N SER A 742 0.79 2.71 11.34
CA SER A 742 2.07 3.33 11.11
C SER A 742 1.89 4.47 10.12
N ARG A 743 2.46 5.62 10.43
CA ARG A 743 2.34 6.86 9.64
C ARG A 743 0.89 7.21 9.26
N GLY A 744 -0.08 6.80 10.08
CA GLY A 744 -1.48 7.13 9.86
C GLY A 744 -2.28 6.09 9.08
N TYR A 745 -1.75 4.89 8.84
CA TYR A 745 -2.42 3.87 8.04
C TYR A 745 -2.37 2.48 8.67
N GLY A 746 -3.47 1.74 8.54
CA GLY A 746 -3.58 0.32 8.80
C GLY A 746 -3.90 -0.45 7.53
N CYS A 747 -3.44 -1.70 7.42
CA CYS A 747 -3.67 -2.57 6.28
C CYS A 747 -4.47 -3.80 6.66
N VAL A 748 -5.28 -4.31 5.72
CA VAL A 748 -5.92 -5.61 5.81
C VAL A 748 -5.55 -6.43 4.58
N TYR A 749 -4.81 -7.50 4.80
CA TYR A 749 -4.44 -8.47 3.78
C TYR A 749 -5.49 -9.58 3.68
N SER A 750 -5.71 -10.08 2.48
CA SER A 750 -6.48 -11.28 2.22
C SER A 750 -5.67 -12.32 1.43
N SER A 751 -5.69 -13.58 1.89
CA SER A 751 -5.00 -14.69 1.22
C SER A 751 -5.79 -15.34 0.09
N ALA A 752 -7.07 -15.04 -0.04
CA ALA A 752 -7.94 -15.55 -1.12
C ALA A 752 -9.01 -14.51 -1.47
N VAL A 753 -9.63 -14.68 -2.63
CA VAL A 753 -10.66 -13.75 -3.14
C VAL A 753 -11.86 -13.69 -2.21
N THR A 754 -12.19 -12.50 -1.72
CA THR A 754 -13.32 -12.21 -0.83
C THR A 754 -13.75 -10.76 -0.94
N GLN A 755 -14.96 -10.45 -0.55
CA GLN A 755 -15.35 -9.08 -0.23
C GLN A 755 -15.00 -8.79 1.23
N LEU A 756 -14.56 -7.56 1.50
CA LEU A 756 -14.13 -7.12 2.81
C LEU A 756 -15.02 -6.00 3.34
N VAL A 757 -15.41 -6.14 4.59
CA VAL A 757 -16.04 -5.06 5.36
C VAL A 757 -15.21 -4.80 6.60
N VAL A 758 -14.88 -3.53 6.85
CA VAL A 758 -14.13 -3.09 8.04
C VAL A 758 -14.97 -2.08 8.80
N ASP A 759 -15.33 -2.42 10.01
CA ASP A 759 -16.08 -1.58 10.92
C ASP A 759 -15.17 -1.17 12.11
N ILE A 760 -15.22 0.11 12.54
CA ILE A 760 -14.43 0.63 13.67
C ILE A 760 -15.33 0.89 14.89
N PHE A 761 -14.81 0.56 16.08
CA PHE A 761 -15.53 0.66 17.35
C PHE A 761 -14.84 1.52 18.40
N GLY A 762 -13.60 1.88 18.19
CA GLY A 762 -12.82 2.72 19.07
C GLY A 762 -11.37 2.84 18.61
N VAL A 763 -10.67 3.78 19.20
CA VAL A 763 -9.30 4.10 18.80
C VAL A 763 -8.37 4.26 19.98
N TRP A 764 -7.10 4.01 19.74
CA TRP A 764 -6.00 4.21 20.68
C TRP A 764 -5.08 5.31 20.14
N ARG A 765 -4.83 6.35 20.94
CA ARG A 765 -4.00 7.52 20.56
C ARG A 765 -3.26 8.15 21.73
#